data_76d9d393de28790e79f3e507a4d3ffc5
#
_entry.id   76d9d393de28790e79f3e507a4d3ffc5
#
_cell.length_a   1.000
_cell.length_b   1.000
_cell.length_c   1.000
_cell.angle_alpha   90.00
_cell.angle_beta   90.00
_cell.angle_gamma   90.00
#
_symmetry.space_group_name_H-M   'P 1'
#
loop_
_entity.id
_entity.type
_entity.pdbx_description
1 polymer ?
#
loop_
_entity_poly.entity_id
_entity_poly.type
_entity_poly.pdbx_seq_one_letter_code
_entity_poly.pdbx_strand_id
1 'polypeptide(L)'
;MKMKKYILALGLVSMLIGCNDDFMERYPLDNVTDENFWKTESDLKLYLNKLYPAYIKGHGDGWSQDKYITPLPVTGSPLAYGDFYSDNCVRTGSEPKELAGLNKIPTGAGSGGWSWTNLRTINFFLQRYQRSELPAYKLEQYVGEAYFFKALDYYKKVLFFGDVPWLTRDLNVDSEELYAPRNSRAEVMDSLLMCINKSVAGLPQKGKEESGRLNKDMANFLKARICLFEGTYRKYHKELNLDGTKFLQECVTACKELLGKYSLYTDNSGESYWKMFTAYDFSNNKEVILGRTYIENEFGHAFQRYYDQNNSNRQSMGATRGFIDEYLCIDGRPIYVGGSEGNYEENPNFEGYGMWRELENRDPRLTQTICRPGEHVTIYEGGIVSLDENGINYPKINYNTNGSTVTGYRVIKHWMGDMEEQDRTTNGIQAAIEFRYGELLLMYAEAKYELEGTLSQADVDMTINALRERAGFDFVKYPTSKLVVGQEPADPRLDKIYAEKLDYPVSPLLREIRRERRVELAMENHRYEDLMRWKAGKLLTVPLRGMRMTDEMLELYSGKYEQKDPSKPGAERFSATKATVDKDIFLDEDGFIICYPKSPYKYTIKGTLPWEDYRYLWPIPREEITMNPQLEQNPGWEEAENDK
;
A
#
# COMPACT_ATOMS: atom_id res chain seq x y z
N MET A 1 69.05 61.62 -17.15
CA MET A 1 68.24 60.72 -18.04
C MET A 1 68.42 59.24 -17.73
N LYS A 2 69.40 58.80 -16.99
CA LYS A 2 69.58 57.33 -16.66
C LYS A 2 68.73 56.85 -15.46
N MET A 3 68.40 57.70 -14.51
CA MET A 3 67.61 57.29 -13.32
C MET A 3 66.11 57.04 -13.60
N LYS A 4 65.54 57.72 -14.60
CA LYS A 4 64.09 57.49 -14.98
C LYS A 4 63.83 56.13 -15.64
N LYS A 5 64.89 55.50 -16.25
CA LYS A 5 64.74 54.17 -16.88
C LYS A 5 64.72 53.00 -15.86
N TYR A 6 65.35 53.18 -14.69
CA TYR A 6 65.33 52.14 -13.63
C TYR A 6 64.10 52.20 -12.80
N ILE A 7 63.45 53.34 -12.63
CA ILE A 7 62.17 53.47 -11.95
C ILE A 7 61.03 52.87 -12.80
N LEU A 8 61.12 52.99 -14.13
CA LEU A 8 60.14 52.34 -15.03
C LEU A 8 60.32 50.82 -15.11
N ALA A 9 61.55 50.30 -15.01
CA ALA A 9 61.84 48.88 -14.98
C ALA A 9 61.45 48.23 -13.64
N LEU A 10 61.59 48.93 -12.51
CA LEU A 10 61.16 48.46 -11.20
C LEU A 10 59.60 48.45 -11.06
N GLY A 11 58.88 49.40 -11.70
CA GLY A 11 57.45 49.45 -11.76
C GLY A 11 56.80 48.36 -12.62
N LEU A 12 57.50 47.88 -13.66
CA LEU A 12 57.02 46.79 -14.50
C LEU A 12 57.25 45.37 -13.86
N VAL A 13 58.28 45.23 -13.02
CA VAL A 13 58.53 43.95 -12.31
C VAL A 13 57.60 43.77 -11.11
N SER A 14 57.13 44.86 -10.49
CA SER A 14 56.13 44.78 -9.41
C SER A 14 54.72 44.51 -9.89
N MET A 15 54.42 44.58 -11.21
CA MET A 15 53.09 44.23 -11.77
C MET A 15 53.00 42.71 -12.17
N LEU A 16 54.03 41.95 -12.03
CA LEU A 16 54.05 40.51 -12.39
C LEU A 16 53.97 39.56 -11.17
N ILE A 17 53.83 40.05 -9.95
CA ILE A 17 53.74 39.26 -8.72
C ILE A 17 52.35 39.32 -8.09
N GLY A 18 51.32 39.64 -8.86
CA GLY A 18 49.95 39.85 -8.35
C GLY A 18 48.87 39.05 -9.05
N CYS A 19 49.18 37.84 -9.56
CA CYS A 19 48.15 36.88 -9.89
C CYS A 19 48.08 35.85 -8.78
N ASN A 20 47.33 36.17 -7.74
CA ASN A 20 46.83 35.16 -6.83
C ASN A 20 45.60 34.55 -7.52
N ASP A 21 45.69 33.32 -8.02
CA ASP A 21 44.59 32.60 -8.68
C ASP A 21 43.35 32.51 -7.78
N ASP A 22 43.50 32.66 -6.47
CA ASP A 22 42.41 32.68 -5.49
C ASP A 22 41.46 33.88 -5.64
N PHE A 23 41.80 34.94 -6.40
CA PHE A 23 40.93 36.11 -6.57
C PHE A 23 39.85 35.92 -7.65
N MET A 24 40.02 34.95 -8.55
CA MET A 24 39.05 34.63 -9.61
C MET A 24 38.06 33.57 -9.19
N GLU A 25 38.26 32.91 -8.08
CA GLU A 25 37.37 31.89 -7.51
C GLU A 25 36.45 32.46 -6.40
N ARG A 26 36.12 33.75 -6.43
CA ARG A 26 35.06 34.26 -5.57
C ARG A 26 33.69 33.87 -6.16
N TYR A 27 33.23 32.70 -5.74
CA TYR A 27 31.80 32.37 -5.90
C TYR A 27 30.96 33.42 -5.18
N PRO A 28 29.85 33.91 -5.78
CA PRO A 28 28.94 34.82 -5.09
C PRO A 28 28.53 34.17 -3.77
N LEU A 29 28.76 34.83 -2.65
CA LEU A 29 28.37 34.33 -1.31
C LEU A 29 26.85 34.13 -1.17
N ASP A 30 26.08 34.67 -2.12
CA ASP A 30 24.62 34.64 -2.16
C ASP A 30 24.07 33.45 -2.98
N ASN A 31 24.91 32.69 -3.69
CA ASN A 31 24.48 31.50 -4.43
C ASN A 31 25.03 30.23 -3.80
N VAL A 32 24.11 29.32 -3.45
CA VAL A 32 24.44 27.98 -2.98
C VAL A 32 24.99 27.18 -4.17
N THR A 33 26.30 26.90 -4.15
CA THR A 33 26.96 26.05 -5.16
C THR A 33 27.27 24.66 -4.58
N ASP A 34 27.54 23.65 -5.43
CA ASP A 34 27.93 22.32 -4.98
C ASP A 34 29.21 22.33 -4.11
N GLU A 35 30.07 23.34 -4.25
CA GLU A 35 31.33 23.45 -3.53
C GLU A 35 31.18 23.99 -2.11
N ASN A 36 30.20 24.88 -1.86
CA ASN A 36 29.99 25.53 -0.57
C ASN A 36 28.83 24.96 0.25
N PHE A 37 27.98 24.10 -0.33
CA PHE A 37 26.78 23.56 0.30
C PHE A 37 27.13 22.50 1.35
N TRP A 38 27.86 21.55 1.23
CA TRP A 38 27.98 20.32 2.03
C TRP A 38 28.73 20.45 3.38
N LYS A 39 28.81 21.62 4.00
CA LYS A 39 29.69 21.88 5.15
C LYS A 39 29.04 21.64 6.50
N THR A 40 27.78 21.98 6.62
CA THR A 40 27.07 21.99 7.91
C THR A 40 26.05 20.88 8.05
N GLU A 41 25.63 20.61 9.29
CA GLU A 41 24.52 19.68 9.58
C GLU A 41 23.22 20.12 8.92
N SER A 42 22.97 21.43 8.88
CA SER A 42 21.79 22.02 8.24
C SER A 42 21.75 21.71 6.73
N ASP A 43 22.89 21.74 6.06
CA ASP A 43 22.98 21.43 4.63
C ASP A 43 22.56 19.98 4.36
N LEU A 44 23.11 19.03 5.14
CA LEU A 44 22.75 17.61 5.00
C LEU A 44 21.29 17.36 5.28
N LYS A 45 20.72 17.97 6.34
CA LYS A 45 19.30 17.89 6.67
C LYS A 45 18.44 18.43 5.54
N LEU A 46 18.72 19.65 5.09
CA LEU A 46 17.96 20.31 4.03
C LEU A 46 17.93 19.47 2.75
N TYR A 47 19.07 18.86 2.42
CA TYR A 47 19.16 18.02 1.24
C TYR A 47 18.32 16.74 1.36
N LEU A 48 18.38 16.06 2.50
CA LEU A 48 17.63 14.82 2.74
C LEU A 48 16.14 15.05 2.96
N ASN A 49 15.73 16.21 3.50
CA ASN A 49 14.33 16.50 3.79
C ASN A 49 13.40 16.32 2.58
N LYS A 50 13.89 16.59 1.37
CA LYS A 50 13.11 16.39 0.13
C LYS A 50 12.78 14.92 -0.18
N LEU A 51 13.52 13.97 0.42
CA LEU A 51 13.29 12.54 0.23
C LEU A 51 12.10 12.05 1.08
N TYR A 52 11.85 12.64 2.24
CA TYR A 52 10.75 12.22 3.11
C TYR A 52 9.39 12.29 2.39
N PRO A 53 8.92 13.44 1.87
CA PRO A 53 7.66 13.48 1.13
C PRO A 53 7.70 12.73 -0.19
N ALA A 54 8.89 12.46 -0.75
CA ALA A 54 9.01 11.65 -1.96
C ALA A 54 8.71 10.16 -1.72
N TYR A 55 8.97 9.64 -0.52
CA TYR A 55 8.85 8.22 -0.21
C TYR A 55 7.82 7.88 0.87
N ILE A 56 7.61 8.76 1.86
CA ILE A 56 6.63 8.58 2.93
C ILE A 56 5.39 9.39 2.54
N LYS A 57 4.49 8.74 1.83
CA LYS A 57 3.38 9.40 1.14
C LYS A 57 2.15 9.63 2.01
N GLY A 58 1.86 8.71 2.92
CA GLY A 58 0.65 8.77 3.72
C GLY A 58 -0.61 8.88 2.85
N HIS A 59 -1.42 9.88 3.15
CA HIS A 59 -2.62 10.21 2.38
C HIS A 59 -2.34 11.19 1.21
N GLY A 60 -1.06 11.42 0.86
CA GLY A 60 -0.66 12.33 -0.22
C GLY A 60 -0.50 13.78 0.22
N ASP A 61 -0.43 14.69 -0.74
CA ASP A 61 -0.25 16.14 -0.57
C ASP A 61 -1.33 16.86 -1.37
N GLY A 62 -2.30 17.51 -0.72
CA GLY A 62 -3.42 18.17 -1.35
C GLY A 62 -4.11 17.27 -2.37
N TRP A 63 -4.23 17.71 -3.63
CA TRP A 63 -4.76 16.94 -4.75
C TRP A 63 -3.70 16.11 -5.50
N SER A 64 -2.50 16.00 -5.00
CA SER A 64 -1.42 15.37 -5.73
C SER A 64 -1.72 13.90 -6.06
N GLN A 65 -1.41 13.52 -7.30
CA GLN A 65 -1.38 12.14 -7.74
C GLN A 65 0.04 11.62 -7.55
N ASP A 66 0.19 10.48 -6.92
CA ASP A 66 1.51 9.87 -6.80
C ASP A 66 1.89 9.15 -8.10
N LYS A 67 2.86 9.71 -8.81
CA LYS A 67 3.36 9.17 -10.08
C LYS A 67 4.80 8.66 -9.99
N TYR A 68 5.45 8.77 -8.83
CA TYR A 68 6.91 8.76 -8.81
C TYR A 68 7.56 7.42 -8.49
N ILE A 69 6.92 6.54 -7.74
CA ILE A 69 7.58 5.32 -7.26
C ILE A 69 6.90 4.05 -7.78
N THR A 70 5.71 4.17 -8.31
CA THR A 70 4.89 3.05 -8.77
C THR A 70 4.28 3.35 -10.13
N PRO A 71 4.23 2.37 -11.04
CA PRO A 71 3.49 2.51 -12.29
C PRO A 71 1.96 2.51 -12.09
N LEU A 72 1.48 2.14 -10.90
CA LEU A 72 0.05 2.14 -10.58
C LEU A 72 -0.42 3.58 -10.34
N PRO A 73 -1.35 4.10 -11.17
CA PRO A 73 -1.83 5.47 -11.02
C PRO A 73 -2.81 5.58 -9.84
N VAL A 74 -2.29 5.90 -8.67
CA VAL A 74 -3.12 6.13 -7.47
C VAL A 74 -3.40 7.61 -7.33
N THR A 75 -4.68 7.97 -7.25
CA THR A 75 -5.15 9.34 -6.95
C THR A 75 -5.66 9.38 -5.52
N GLY A 76 -5.31 10.41 -4.78
CA GLY A 76 -5.67 10.52 -3.36
C GLY A 76 -4.66 9.80 -2.46
N SER A 77 -5.12 8.92 -1.59
CA SER A 77 -4.24 8.18 -0.67
C SER A 77 -3.60 6.96 -1.31
N PRO A 78 -2.26 6.90 -1.46
CA PRO A 78 -1.57 5.71 -1.92
C PRO A 78 -1.83 4.47 -1.05
N LEU A 79 -2.05 4.66 0.25
CA LEU A 79 -2.39 3.59 1.17
C LEU A 79 -3.78 3.01 0.89
N ALA A 80 -4.83 3.80 1.10
CA ALA A 80 -6.20 3.30 1.05
C ALA A 80 -6.63 2.87 -0.36
N TYR A 81 -6.20 3.58 -1.40
CA TYR A 81 -6.60 3.30 -2.78
C TYR A 81 -5.72 2.29 -3.52
N GLY A 82 -4.60 1.86 -2.93
CA GLY A 82 -3.76 0.82 -3.53
C GLY A 82 -4.49 -0.50 -3.76
N ASP A 83 -5.46 -0.81 -2.92
CA ASP A 83 -6.26 -2.03 -3.03
C ASP A 83 -7.21 -2.06 -4.24
N PHE A 84 -7.40 -0.96 -4.98
CA PHE A 84 -8.07 -0.97 -6.29
C PHE A 84 -7.33 -1.78 -7.36
N TYR A 85 -6.05 -2.06 -7.16
CA TYR A 85 -5.25 -2.88 -8.05
C TYR A 85 -5.18 -4.34 -7.61
N SER A 86 -6.18 -4.79 -6.84
CA SER A 86 -6.27 -6.14 -6.30
C SER A 86 -7.69 -6.71 -6.40
N ASP A 87 -7.88 -7.88 -5.82
CA ASP A 87 -9.17 -8.54 -5.68
C ASP A 87 -9.95 -8.11 -4.40
N ASN A 88 -9.48 -7.10 -3.66
CA ASN A 88 -10.15 -6.60 -2.46
C ASN A 88 -11.24 -5.59 -2.77
N CYS A 89 -11.00 -4.71 -3.73
CA CYS A 89 -11.87 -3.57 -3.99
C CYS A 89 -12.10 -3.32 -5.47
N VAL A 90 -13.23 -2.69 -5.74
CA VAL A 90 -13.59 -2.15 -7.05
C VAL A 90 -13.99 -0.68 -6.91
N ARG A 91 -13.85 0.07 -8.00
CA ARG A 91 -14.29 1.47 -8.09
C ARG A 91 -15.45 1.62 -9.05
N THR A 92 -16.15 2.74 -8.97
CA THR A 92 -17.18 3.09 -9.97
C THR A 92 -16.57 3.30 -11.36
N GLY A 93 -17.32 2.98 -12.39
CA GLY A 93 -16.90 3.13 -13.78
C GLY A 93 -16.26 1.86 -14.34
N SER A 94 -15.17 2.04 -15.07
CA SER A 94 -14.45 0.91 -15.68
C SER A 94 -13.37 0.38 -14.76
N GLU A 95 -13.04 -0.90 -14.90
CA GLU A 95 -11.92 -1.53 -14.24
C GLU A 95 -10.59 -0.80 -14.56
N PRO A 96 -9.61 -0.83 -13.65
CA PRO A 96 -8.28 -0.34 -13.94
C PRO A 96 -7.69 -1.05 -15.16
N LYS A 97 -7.15 -0.28 -16.11
CA LYS A 97 -6.51 -0.84 -17.33
C LYS A 97 -5.42 -1.83 -16.96
N GLU A 98 -4.76 -1.56 -15.88
CA GLU A 98 -3.69 -2.35 -15.28
C GLU A 98 -4.16 -3.76 -14.92
N LEU A 99 -5.36 -3.89 -14.36
CA LEU A 99 -5.97 -5.18 -14.04
C LEU A 99 -6.62 -5.83 -15.27
N ALA A 100 -7.19 -5.02 -16.16
CA ALA A 100 -7.84 -5.50 -17.38
C ALA A 100 -6.86 -6.04 -18.44
N GLY A 101 -5.54 -6.00 -18.20
CA GLY A 101 -4.54 -6.45 -19.18
C GLY A 101 -4.39 -5.52 -20.38
N LEU A 102 -4.78 -4.27 -20.26
CA LEU A 102 -4.77 -3.28 -21.34
C LEU A 102 -3.65 -2.26 -21.20
N ASN A 103 -2.73 -2.50 -20.31
CA ASN A 103 -1.50 -1.74 -20.27
C ASN A 103 -0.79 -1.85 -21.62
N LYS A 104 -0.32 -0.70 -22.07
CA LYS A 104 0.59 -0.61 -23.19
C LYS A 104 2.00 -0.34 -22.68
N ILE A 105 2.98 -0.73 -23.46
CA ILE A 105 4.36 -0.33 -23.19
C ILE A 105 4.41 1.20 -23.22
N PRO A 106 4.84 1.86 -22.12
CA PRO A 106 4.97 3.32 -22.10
C PRO A 106 5.94 3.80 -23.18
N THR A 107 5.67 4.94 -23.81
CA THR A 107 6.53 5.47 -24.88
C THR A 107 7.65 6.34 -24.35
N GLY A 108 7.34 7.33 -23.51
CA GLY A 108 8.28 8.36 -23.08
C GLY A 108 9.28 7.90 -22.02
N ALA A 109 10.50 8.40 -22.09
CA ALA A 109 11.55 8.17 -21.09
C ALA A 109 11.09 8.55 -19.69
N GLY A 110 11.45 7.75 -18.69
CA GLY A 110 11.06 7.95 -17.28
C GLY A 110 9.58 7.75 -16.99
N SER A 111 8.77 7.35 -17.98
CA SER A 111 7.34 7.06 -17.78
C SER A 111 7.09 5.66 -17.20
N GLY A 112 5.83 5.34 -16.90
CA GLY A 112 5.44 4.01 -16.40
C GLY A 112 6.13 3.59 -15.09
N GLY A 113 6.60 4.53 -14.27
CA GLY A 113 7.33 4.24 -13.02
C GLY A 113 8.84 4.01 -13.19
N TRP A 114 9.37 4.04 -14.42
CA TRP A 114 10.80 3.89 -14.70
C TRP A 114 11.58 5.20 -14.48
N SER A 115 11.39 5.86 -13.34
CA SER A 115 12.06 7.12 -13.02
C SER A 115 13.25 6.90 -12.09
N TRP A 116 14.36 7.58 -12.38
CA TRP A 116 15.62 7.49 -11.64
C TRP A 116 15.98 8.78 -10.89
N THR A 117 15.11 9.78 -10.92
CA THR A 117 15.35 11.12 -10.37
C THR A 117 15.65 11.11 -8.88
N ASN A 118 14.85 10.38 -8.10
CA ASN A 118 15.07 10.30 -6.66
C ASN A 118 16.35 9.53 -6.33
N LEU A 119 16.62 8.45 -7.07
CA LEU A 119 17.86 7.69 -6.89
C LEU A 119 19.11 8.53 -7.21
N ARG A 120 19.04 9.33 -8.28
CA ARG A 120 20.10 10.30 -8.59
C ARG A 120 20.34 11.25 -7.42
N THR A 121 19.26 11.78 -6.85
CA THR A 121 19.31 12.64 -5.65
C THR A 121 20.02 11.94 -4.48
N ILE A 122 19.70 10.67 -4.21
CA ILE A 122 20.31 9.89 -3.14
C ILE A 122 21.81 9.65 -3.44
N ASN A 123 22.14 9.24 -4.65
CA ASN A 123 23.51 9.00 -5.05
C ASN A 123 24.37 10.28 -5.02
N PHE A 124 23.78 11.41 -5.39
CA PHE A 124 24.43 12.72 -5.30
C PHE A 124 24.81 13.06 -3.84
N PHE A 125 23.92 12.80 -2.88
CA PHE A 125 24.21 12.92 -1.45
C PHE A 125 25.33 11.98 -1.02
N LEU A 126 25.25 10.69 -1.38
CA LEU A 126 26.20 9.66 -0.96
C LEU A 126 27.63 9.89 -1.49
N GLN A 127 27.80 10.67 -2.54
CA GLN A 127 29.12 11.08 -3.04
C GLN A 127 29.70 12.32 -2.33
N ARG A 128 28.85 13.13 -1.68
CA ARG A 128 29.25 14.46 -1.20
C ARG A 128 29.21 14.66 0.31
N TYR A 129 28.49 13.84 1.04
CA TYR A 129 28.32 13.99 2.49
C TYR A 129 29.64 14.05 3.27
N GLN A 130 30.71 13.42 2.74
CA GLN A 130 32.05 13.43 3.37
C GLN A 130 32.75 14.79 3.31
N ARG A 131 32.20 15.75 2.53
CA ARG A 131 32.72 17.13 2.51
C ARG A 131 32.31 17.91 3.77
N SER A 132 31.41 17.35 4.58
CA SER A 132 30.99 17.95 5.84
C SER A 132 32.05 17.77 6.92
N GLU A 133 32.19 18.79 7.76
CA GLU A 133 33.07 18.81 8.92
C GLU A 133 32.44 18.15 10.17
N LEU A 134 31.30 17.49 10.01
CA LEU A 134 30.62 16.81 11.11
C LEU A 134 31.40 15.60 11.61
N PRO A 135 31.29 15.30 12.92
CA PRO A 135 31.88 14.08 13.47
C PRO A 135 31.20 12.83 12.89
N ALA A 136 31.99 11.75 12.73
CA ALA A 136 31.58 10.53 12.05
C ALA A 136 30.22 9.98 12.50
N TYR A 137 29.94 9.94 13.81
CA TYR A 137 28.68 9.41 14.35
C TYR A 137 27.43 10.20 13.88
N LYS A 138 27.58 11.51 13.61
CA LYS A 138 26.49 12.32 13.04
C LYS A 138 26.33 12.08 11.54
N LEU A 139 27.46 11.93 10.83
CA LEU A 139 27.43 11.58 9.41
C LEU A 139 26.77 10.22 9.18
N GLU A 140 27.05 9.22 10.02
CA GLU A 140 26.45 7.89 9.95
C GLU A 140 24.92 7.93 9.98
N GLN A 141 24.32 8.81 10.78
CA GLN A 141 22.86 8.98 10.82
C GLN A 141 22.31 9.40 9.46
N TYR A 142 22.88 10.46 8.85
CA TYR A 142 22.40 10.97 7.54
C TYR A 142 22.69 9.99 6.40
N VAL A 143 23.80 9.30 6.48
CA VAL A 143 24.12 8.20 5.54
C VAL A 143 23.11 7.05 5.71
N GLY A 144 22.74 6.72 6.94
CA GLY A 144 21.70 5.75 7.25
C GLY A 144 20.34 6.10 6.65
N GLU A 145 19.95 7.37 6.71
CA GLU A 145 18.71 7.86 6.05
C GLU A 145 18.79 7.73 4.52
N ALA A 146 19.90 8.13 3.92
CA ALA A 146 20.09 8.01 2.47
C ALA A 146 20.01 6.54 2.01
N TYR A 147 20.61 5.62 2.76
CA TYR A 147 20.51 4.18 2.46
C TYR A 147 19.12 3.60 2.70
N PHE A 148 18.34 4.11 3.66
CA PHE A 148 16.93 3.76 3.83
C PHE A 148 16.15 4.06 2.55
N PHE A 149 16.23 5.30 2.06
CA PHE A 149 15.53 5.72 0.86
C PHE A 149 16.04 5.01 -0.39
N LYS A 150 17.34 4.74 -0.47
CA LYS A 150 17.92 3.93 -1.56
C LYS A 150 17.36 2.52 -1.59
N ALA A 151 17.25 1.88 -0.43
CA ALA A 151 16.68 0.55 -0.32
C ALA A 151 15.19 0.55 -0.70
N LEU A 152 14.42 1.54 -0.26
CA LEU A 152 13.01 1.68 -0.60
C LEU A 152 12.78 1.94 -2.09
N ASP A 153 13.60 2.77 -2.73
CA ASP A 153 13.53 3.04 -4.18
C ASP A 153 13.78 1.77 -5.00
N TYR A 154 14.89 1.07 -4.71
CA TYR A 154 15.21 -0.18 -5.42
C TYR A 154 14.22 -1.30 -5.14
N TYR A 155 13.69 -1.39 -3.92
CA TYR A 155 12.61 -2.34 -3.60
C TYR A 155 11.43 -2.17 -4.54
N LYS A 156 10.94 -0.93 -4.70
CA LYS A 156 9.82 -0.65 -5.62
C LYS A 156 10.19 -0.93 -7.08
N LYS A 157 11.40 -0.61 -7.51
CA LYS A 157 11.87 -0.92 -8.88
C LYS A 157 11.91 -2.42 -9.15
N VAL A 158 12.49 -3.21 -8.23
CA VAL A 158 12.55 -4.68 -8.39
C VAL A 158 11.16 -5.31 -8.33
N LEU A 159 10.27 -4.80 -7.47
CA LEU A 159 8.89 -5.26 -7.39
C LEU A 159 8.19 -5.16 -8.76
N PHE A 160 8.34 -4.04 -9.46
CA PHE A 160 7.65 -3.81 -10.71
C PHE A 160 8.40 -4.29 -11.94
N PHE A 161 9.72 -4.18 -11.97
CA PHE A 161 10.49 -4.41 -13.20
C PHE A 161 11.41 -5.63 -13.16
N GLY A 162 11.60 -6.26 -12.00
CA GLY A 162 12.55 -7.37 -11.84
C GLY A 162 13.99 -6.89 -11.93
N ASP A 163 14.68 -7.23 -13.02
CA ASP A 163 16.03 -6.77 -13.30
C ASP A 163 16.07 -5.27 -13.58
N VAL A 164 17.00 -4.55 -12.96
CA VAL A 164 17.14 -3.10 -13.10
C VAL A 164 18.62 -2.68 -13.03
N PRO A 165 19.03 -1.56 -13.62
CA PRO A 165 20.37 -1.02 -13.47
C PRO A 165 20.70 -0.72 -12.00
N TRP A 166 21.84 -1.20 -11.51
CA TRP A 166 22.33 -0.88 -10.16
C TRP A 166 23.28 0.31 -10.19
N LEU A 167 22.75 1.50 -9.88
CA LEU A 167 23.49 2.77 -9.95
C LEU A 167 24.00 3.18 -8.57
N THR A 168 25.30 3.41 -8.45
CA THR A 168 25.97 3.71 -7.19
C THR A 168 26.45 5.14 -7.06
N ARG A 169 26.45 5.92 -8.16
CA ARG A 169 26.92 7.30 -8.20
C ARG A 169 25.99 8.20 -8.99
N ASP A 170 26.18 9.49 -8.89
CA ASP A 170 25.59 10.48 -9.79
C ASP A 170 26.22 10.31 -11.19
N LEU A 171 25.37 10.21 -12.20
CA LEU A 171 25.79 9.97 -13.59
C LEU A 171 25.58 11.21 -14.43
N ASN A 172 26.46 11.41 -15.39
CA ASN A 172 26.33 12.39 -16.47
C ASN A 172 26.10 11.68 -17.81
N VAL A 173 25.90 12.43 -18.87
CA VAL A 173 25.56 11.89 -20.22
C VAL A 173 26.65 11.00 -20.82
N ASP A 174 27.90 11.12 -20.36
CA ASP A 174 29.02 10.34 -20.83
C ASP A 174 29.28 9.10 -19.97
N SER A 175 28.48 8.86 -18.94
CA SER A 175 28.66 7.73 -18.03
C SER A 175 28.28 6.41 -18.69
N GLU A 176 29.19 5.47 -18.76
CA GLU A 176 29.01 4.17 -19.41
C GLU A 176 27.87 3.36 -18.78
N GLU A 177 27.62 3.54 -17.47
CA GLU A 177 26.55 2.85 -16.74
C GLU A 177 25.13 3.20 -17.27
N LEU A 178 24.96 4.34 -17.98
CA LEU A 178 23.69 4.67 -18.62
C LEU A 178 23.37 3.74 -19.80
N TYR A 179 24.39 3.14 -20.38
CA TYR A 179 24.29 2.29 -21.55
C TYR A 179 24.55 0.81 -21.23
N ALA A 180 24.70 0.46 -19.95
CA ALA A 180 24.88 -0.91 -19.51
C ALA A 180 23.57 -1.70 -19.52
N PRO A 181 23.61 -3.04 -19.62
CA PRO A 181 22.42 -3.86 -19.42
C PRO A 181 21.91 -3.75 -17.97
N ARG A 182 20.71 -4.23 -17.75
CA ARG A 182 20.16 -4.36 -16.38
C ARG A 182 20.97 -5.36 -15.57
N ASN A 183 21.19 -5.07 -14.30
CA ASN A 183 21.69 -6.06 -13.34
C ASN A 183 20.58 -7.05 -13.03
N SER A 184 20.94 -8.29 -12.78
CA SER A 184 19.99 -9.33 -12.38
C SER A 184 19.31 -8.99 -11.06
N ARG A 185 18.05 -9.43 -10.91
CA ARG A 185 17.29 -9.32 -9.65
C ARG A 185 18.13 -9.80 -8.45
N ALA A 186 18.85 -10.92 -8.61
CA ALA A 186 19.69 -11.49 -7.56
C ALA A 186 20.76 -10.50 -7.08
N GLU A 187 21.51 -9.90 -8.00
CA GLU A 187 22.57 -8.91 -7.70
C GLU A 187 21.99 -7.63 -7.07
N VAL A 188 20.88 -7.14 -7.63
CA VAL A 188 20.20 -5.94 -7.11
C VAL A 188 19.70 -6.16 -5.70
N MET A 189 19.04 -7.30 -5.43
CA MET A 189 18.48 -7.59 -4.10
C MET A 189 19.56 -7.87 -3.05
N ASP A 190 20.68 -8.50 -3.41
CA ASP A 190 21.82 -8.65 -2.51
C ASP A 190 22.44 -7.29 -2.18
N SER A 191 22.58 -6.41 -3.18
CA SER A 191 23.06 -5.03 -2.98
C SER A 191 22.09 -4.18 -2.16
N LEU A 192 20.79 -4.38 -2.35
CA LEU A 192 19.75 -3.73 -1.57
C LEU A 192 19.78 -4.17 -0.10
N LEU A 193 19.99 -5.46 0.15
CA LEU A 193 20.15 -5.98 1.51
C LEU A 193 21.36 -5.34 2.21
N MET A 194 22.48 -5.14 1.49
CA MET A 194 23.61 -4.38 2.03
C MET A 194 23.24 -2.92 2.34
N CYS A 195 22.46 -2.26 1.48
CA CYS A 195 22.00 -0.88 1.72
C CYS A 195 21.14 -0.79 2.98
N ILE A 196 20.12 -1.64 3.13
CA ILE A 196 19.27 -1.58 4.31
C ILE A 196 20.01 -1.96 5.59
N ASN A 197 21.00 -2.86 5.53
CA ASN A 197 21.87 -3.16 6.67
C ASN A 197 22.73 -1.95 7.07
N LYS A 198 23.23 -1.16 6.12
CA LYS A 198 23.91 0.12 6.41
C LYS A 198 22.97 1.13 7.06
N SER A 199 21.72 1.18 6.62
CA SER A 199 20.70 2.01 7.25
C SER A 199 20.45 1.60 8.71
N VAL A 200 20.26 0.31 8.97
CA VAL A 200 20.08 -0.23 10.34
C VAL A 200 21.28 0.08 11.23
N ALA A 201 22.49 0.01 10.68
CA ALA A 201 23.73 0.29 11.43
C ALA A 201 23.89 1.78 11.76
N GLY A 202 23.60 2.68 10.81
CA GLY A 202 23.86 4.11 10.92
C GLY A 202 22.76 4.89 11.64
N LEU A 203 21.50 4.43 11.61
CA LEU A 203 20.39 5.16 12.21
C LEU A 203 20.37 5.07 13.75
N PRO A 204 19.95 6.14 14.42
CA PRO A 204 19.87 6.17 15.90
C PRO A 204 18.78 5.22 16.41
N GLN A 205 18.92 4.81 17.67
CA GLN A 205 17.88 4.10 18.39
C GLN A 205 16.63 4.98 18.52
N LYS A 206 15.44 4.36 18.55
CA LYS A 206 14.17 5.05 18.78
C LYS A 206 14.24 5.98 20.00
N GLY A 207 13.80 7.22 19.83
CA GLY A 207 13.81 8.26 20.85
C GLY A 207 15.16 8.98 21.01
N LYS A 208 16.14 8.70 20.13
CA LYS A 208 17.41 9.45 20.03
C LYS A 208 17.52 10.24 18.72
N GLU A 209 16.60 10.00 17.79
CA GLU A 209 16.45 10.77 16.58
C GLU A 209 15.83 12.15 16.85
N GLU A 210 16.10 13.10 15.97
CA GLU A 210 15.34 14.34 15.90
C GLU A 210 13.90 14.04 15.48
N SER A 211 12.94 14.75 16.03
CA SER A 211 11.52 14.56 15.73
C SER A 211 11.25 14.58 14.23
N GLY A 212 10.48 13.62 13.73
CA GLY A 212 10.15 13.46 12.33
C GLY A 212 11.23 12.81 11.47
N ARG A 213 12.36 12.37 12.03
CA ARG A 213 13.43 11.67 11.30
C ARG A 213 13.40 10.17 11.50
N LEU A 214 14.07 9.45 10.59
CA LEU A 214 14.17 7.99 10.64
C LEU A 214 15.01 7.50 11.83
N ASN A 215 14.63 6.34 12.35
CA ASN A 215 15.35 5.63 13.38
C ASN A 215 15.60 4.15 13.02
N LYS A 216 16.38 3.46 13.84
CA LYS A 216 16.76 2.07 13.62
C LYS A 216 15.57 1.11 13.53
N ASP A 217 14.50 1.34 14.28
CA ASP A 217 13.33 0.47 14.28
C ASP A 217 12.59 0.55 12.94
N MET A 218 12.48 1.75 12.35
CA MET A 218 11.91 1.95 11.02
C MET A 218 12.74 1.24 9.92
N ALA A 219 14.07 1.26 10.05
CA ALA A 219 14.95 0.55 9.12
C ALA A 219 14.84 -0.98 9.25
N ASN A 220 14.74 -1.52 10.46
CA ASN A 220 14.50 -2.95 10.67
C ASN A 220 13.13 -3.37 10.13
N PHE A 221 12.11 -2.53 10.29
CA PHE A 221 10.79 -2.80 9.72
C PHE A 221 10.83 -2.87 8.18
N LEU A 222 11.45 -1.89 7.52
CA LEU A 222 11.63 -1.89 6.08
C LEU A 222 12.45 -3.09 5.61
N LYS A 223 13.51 -3.45 6.34
CA LYS A 223 14.30 -4.66 6.09
C LYS A 223 13.42 -5.91 6.14
N ALA A 224 12.57 -6.06 7.15
CA ALA A 224 11.65 -7.19 7.26
C ALA A 224 10.70 -7.27 6.05
N ARG A 225 10.09 -6.15 5.64
CA ARG A 225 9.17 -6.07 4.48
C ARG A 225 9.87 -6.47 3.19
N ILE A 226 11.04 -5.90 2.90
CA ILE A 226 11.85 -6.21 1.72
C ILE A 226 12.24 -7.70 1.70
N CYS A 227 12.67 -8.21 2.83
CA CYS A 227 13.15 -9.58 2.94
C CYS A 227 12.01 -10.61 2.86
N LEU A 228 10.83 -10.32 3.42
CA LEU A 228 9.64 -11.16 3.21
C LEU A 228 9.26 -11.21 1.74
N PHE A 229 9.22 -10.05 1.08
CA PHE A 229 8.88 -9.96 -0.33
C PHE A 229 9.82 -10.82 -1.18
N GLU A 230 11.13 -10.58 -1.09
CA GLU A 230 12.11 -11.28 -1.92
C GLU A 230 12.20 -12.77 -1.60
N GLY A 231 12.15 -13.14 -0.31
CA GLY A 231 12.20 -14.53 0.12
C GLY A 231 11.04 -15.35 -0.43
N THR A 232 9.82 -14.82 -0.34
CA THR A 232 8.63 -15.49 -0.89
C THR A 232 8.58 -15.41 -2.41
N TYR A 233 8.98 -14.29 -3.01
CA TYR A 233 9.05 -14.17 -4.47
C TYR A 233 9.95 -15.26 -5.06
N ARG A 234 11.17 -15.44 -4.56
CA ARG A 234 12.08 -16.52 -5.00
C ARG A 234 11.49 -17.92 -4.77
N LYS A 235 10.80 -18.14 -3.66
CA LYS A 235 10.20 -19.44 -3.33
C LYS A 235 9.10 -19.84 -4.31
N TYR A 236 8.27 -18.89 -4.73
CA TYR A 236 7.11 -19.18 -5.58
C TYR A 236 7.37 -19.00 -7.07
N HIS A 237 8.28 -18.10 -7.46
CA HIS A 237 8.72 -17.91 -8.84
C HIS A 237 9.88 -18.84 -9.18
N LYS A 238 9.57 -20.13 -9.28
CA LYS A 238 10.58 -21.20 -9.46
C LYS A 238 11.38 -21.09 -10.76
N GLU A 239 10.83 -20.41 -11.77
CA GLU A 239 11.48 -20.11 -13.05
C GLU A 239 12.76 -19.28 -12.88
N LEU A 240 12.89 -18.54 -11.79
CA LEU A 240 14.09 -17.77 -11.48
C LEU A 240 15.25 -18.66 -11.01
N ASN A 241 14.99 -19.87 -10.56
CA ASN A 241 15.99 -20.77 -9.96
C ASN A 241 16.83 -20.10 -8.86
N LEU A 242 16.19 -19.28 -8.00
CA LEU A 242 16.81 -18.57 -6.88
C LEU A 242 16.31 -19.11 -5.54
N ASP A 243 17.24 -19.22 -4.56
CA ASP A 243 16.87 -19.58 -3.18
C ASP A 243 16.45 -18.35 -2.38
N GLY A 244 15.29 -18.42 -1.73
CA GLY A 244 14.72 -17.37 -0.88
C GLY A 244 15.09 -17.47 0.60
N THR A 245 15.73 -18.56 1.02
CA THR A 245 15.97 -18.90 2.44
C THR A 245 16.71 -17.79 3.20
N LYS A 246 17.76 -17.24 2.61
CA LYS A 246 18.55 -16.14 3.20
C LYS A 246 17.65 -14.94 3.53
N PHE A 247 16.79 -14.55 2.61
CA PHE A 247 15.91 -13.38 2.80
C PHE A 247 14.84 -13.64 3.85
N LEU A 248 14.26 -14.85 3.89
CA LEU A 248 13.30 -15.21 4.93
C LEU A 248 13.95 -15.22 6.32
N GLN A 249 15.19 -15.69 6.45
CA GLN A 249 15.96 -15.64 7.69
C GLN A 249 16.23 -14.20 8.14
N GLU A 250 16.61 -13.32 7.22
CA GLU A 250 16.82 -11.89 7.47
C GLU A 250 15.51 -11.19 7.88
N CYS A 251 14.38 -11.58 7.30
CA CYS A 251 13.06 -11.10 7.70
C CYS A 251 12.76 -11.47 9.15
N VAL A 252 12.87 -12.76 9.51
CA VAL A 252 12.64 -13.23 10.88
C VAL A 252 13.56 -12.52 11.88
N THR A 253 14.83 -12.32 11.51
CA THR A 253 15.81 -11.62 12.35
C THR A 253 15.40 -10.16 12.57
N ALA A 254 15.05 -9.44 11.50
CA ALA A 254 14.63 -8.05 11.58
C ALA A 254 13.32 -7.89 12.39
N CYS A 255 12.36 -8.81 12.23
CA CYS A 255 11.15 -8.82 13.04
C CYS A 255 11.46 -9.01 14.54
N LYS A 256 12.34 -9.95 14.89
CA LYS A 256 12.74 -10.21 16.30
C LYS A 256 13.34 -8.99 16.97
N GLU A 257 14.03 -8.13 16.23
CA GLU A 257 14.55 -6.86 16.76
C GLU A 257 13.45 -5.90 17.23
N LEU A 258 12.21 -6.07 16.76
CA LEU A 258 11.08 -5.19 17.05
C LEU A 258 10.01 -5.84 17.94
N LEU A 259 9.97 -7.18 18.02
CA LEU A 259 9.02 -7.90 18.87
C LEU A 259 9.16 -7.46 20.34
N GLY A 260 8.03 -7.12 20.95
CA GLY A 260 7.96 -6.66 22.35
C GLY A 260 8.34 -5.19 22.58
N LYS A 261 8.83 -4.45 21.57
CA LYS A 261 9.07 -3.01 21.66
C LYS A 261 7.82 -2.17 21.40
N TYR A 262 6.85 -2.73 20.70
CA TYR A 262 5.58 -2.12 20.32
C TYR A 262 4.42 -2.97 20.85
N SER A 263 3.23 -2.44 20.85
CA SER A 263 2.02 -3.17 21.25
C SER A 263 0.86 -2.81 20.34
N LEU A 264 -0.05 -3.73 20.15
CA LEU A 264 -1.27 -3.48 19.40
C LEU A 264 -2.09 -2.36 20.04
N TYR A 265 -2.67 -1.51 19.20
CA TYR A 265 -3.51 -0.42 19.69
C TYR A 265 -4.85 -0.94 20.19
N THR A 266 -5.26 -0.47 21.36
CA THR A 266 -6.60 -0.67 21.91
C THR A 266 -7.00 0.52 22.78
N ASP A 267 -8.23 0.94 22.65
CA ASP A 267 -8.90 1.94 23.49
C ASP A 267 -10.06 1.34 24.30
N ASN A 268 -10.23 0.01 24.21
CA ASN A 268 -11.29 -0.75 24.87
C ASN A 268 -12.73 -0.36 24.44
N SER A 269 -12.89 0.32 23.31
CA SER A 269 -14.20 0.72 22.79
C SER A 269 -14.92 -0.36 22.00
N GLY A 270 -14.21 -1.45 21.63
CA GLY A 270 -14.69 -2.42 20.64
C GLY A 270 -14.47 -1.99 19.18
N GLU A 271 -14.03 -0.75 18.94
CA GLU A 271 -13.78 -0.16 17.62
C GLU A 271 -12.31 0.24 17.45
N SER A 272 -11.43 -0.30 18.26
CA SER A 272 -10.00 0.07 18.28
C SER A 272 -9.33 -0.07 16.93
N TYR A 273 -9.71 -1.09 16.13
CA TYR A 273 -9.16 -1.28 14.80
C TYR A 273 -9.49 -0.11 13.85
N TRP A 274 -10.73 0.36 13.83
CA TRP A 274 -11.14 1.50 13.02
C TRP A 274 -10.55 2.81 13.53
N LYS A 275 -10.62 3.06 14.85
CA LYS A 275 -10.12 4.28 15.49
C LYS A 275 -8.62 4.50 15.30
N MET A 276 -7.86 3.43 15.17
CA MET A 276 -6.44 3.51 14.87
C MET A 276 -6.16 4.28 13.57
N PHE A 277 -7.05 4.18 12.59
CA PHE A 277 -6.91 4.79 11.26
C PHE A 277 -7.62 6.13 11.12
N THR A 278 -8.34 6.59 12.15
CA THR A 278 -9.14 7.82 12.13
C THR A 278 -8.66 8.82 13.19
N ALA A 279 -7.34 8.94 13.37
CA ALA A 279 -6.71 9.83 14.33
C ALA A 279 -5.98 10.98 13.64
N TYR A 280 -5.80 12.09 14.36
CA TYR A 280 -5.03 13.25 13.89
C TYR A 280 -3.53 13.13 14.21
N ASP A 281 -3.17 12.33 15.20
CA ASP A 281 -1.80 12.07 15.61
C ASP A 281 -1.62 10.65 16.16
N PHE A 282 -0.39 10.32 16.53
CA PHE A 282 -0.02 9.00 17.05
C PHE A 282 0.43 9.03 18.52
N SER A 283 0.19 10.11 19.26
CA SER A 283 0.70 10.31 20.62
C SER A 283 0.33 9.19 21.59
N ASN A 284 -0.87 8.60 21.42
CA ASN A 284 -1.38 7.51 22.22
C ASN A 284 -1.37 6.14 21.50
N ASN A 285 -0.75 6.06 20.31
CA ASN A 285 -0.77 4.85 19.52
C ASN A 285 0.61 4.16 19.50
N LYS A 286 0.76 3.15 20.37
CA LYS A 286 2.00 2.36 20.47
C LYS A 286 2.17 1.33 19.35
N GLU A 287 1.20 1.18 18.47
CA GLU A 287 1.29 0.28 17.31
C GLU A 287 2.06 0.92 16.15
N VAL A 288 2.04 2.25 16.03
CA VAL A 288 2.68 2.96 14.94
C VAL A 288 4.20 2.97 15.09
N ILE A 289 4.88 2.51 14.04
CA ILE A 289 6.34 2.51 13.90
C ILE A 289 6.79 3.68 13.04
N LEU A 290 6.11 3.90 11.91
CA LEU A 290 6.29 5.05 11.03
C LEU A 290 4.92 5.54 10.59
N GLY A 291 4.68 6.83 10.71
CA GLY A 291 3.48 7.47 10.21
C GLY A 291 3.76 8.89 9.77
N ARG A 292 2.79 9.45 9.05
CA ARG A 292 2.83 10.83 8.57
C ARG A 292 1.70 11.60 9.23
N THR A 293 2.06 12.68 9.92
CA THR A 293 1.12 13.67 10.45
C THR A 293 1.04 14.88 9.53
N TYR A 294 -0.05 15.61 9.62
CA TYR A 294 -0.31 16.77 8.80
C TYR A 294 -0.55 18.00 9.69
N ILE A 295 -0.38 19.19 9.15
CA ILE A 295 -0.48 20.46 9.89
C ILE A 295 -1.52 21.34 9.19
N GLU A 296 -2.52 21.73 9.96
CA GLU A 296 -3.61 22.55 9.46
C GLU A 296 -3.11 23.85 8.82
N ASN A 297 -3.64 24.17 7.63
CA ASN A 297 -3.29 25.35 6.82
C ASN A 297 -1.83 25.44 6.34
N GLU A 298 -0.99 24.44 6.63
CA GLU A 298 0.40 24.39 6.15
C GLU A 298 0.62 23.21 5.23
N PHE A 299 0.18 22.04 5.66
CA PHE A 299 0.47 20.80 4.98
C PHE A 299 -0.66 19.79 5.19
N GLY A 300 -1.52 19.64 4.21
CA GLY A 300 -2.71 18.81 4.28
C GLY A 300 -2.90 17.92 3.06
N HIS A 301 -3.97 17.13 3.07
CA HIS A 301 -4.35 16.21 2.00
C HIS A 301 -5.83 16.30 1.65
N ALA A 302 -6.20 15.75 0.49
CA ALA A 302 -7.59 15.71 0.02
C ALA A 302 -8.26 14.33 0.26
N PHE A 303 -7.70 13.50 1.13
CA PHE A 303 -8.09 12.10 1.24
C PHE A 303 -9.57 11.93 1.59
N GLN A 304 -10.06 12.58 2.65
CA GLN A 304 -11.46 12.43 3.06
C GLN A 304 -12.43 12.85 1.96
N ARG A 305 -12.11 13.91 1.22
CA ARG A 305 -12.94 14.36 0.11
C ARG A 305 -12.98 13.37 -1.06
N TYR A 306 -11.89 12.65 -1.32
CA TYR A 306 -11.92 11.54 -2.28
C TYR A 306 -12.65 10.32 -1.74
N TYR A 307 -12.51 10.09 -0.45
CA TYR A 307 -13.14 8.97 0.23
C TYR A 307 -14.62 9.21 0.48
N ASP A 308 -15.00 10.47 0.68
CA ASP A 308 -16.39 10.91 0.67
C ASP A 308 -16.97 10.74 -0.73
N GLN A 309 -17.85 9.81 -0.81
CA GLN A 309 -18.42 9.35 -2.06
C GLN A 309 -19.49 10.28 -2.61
N ASN A 310 -19.74 11.40 -1.98
CA ASN A 310 -20.68 12.39 -2.48
C ASN A 310 -20.07 13.35 -3.52
N ASN A 311 -18.78 13.25 -3.73
CA ASN A 311 -18.07 14.15 -4.62
C ASN A 311 -18.10 13.67 -6.08
N SER A 312 -17.96 14.60 -7.01
CA SER A 312 -17.82 14.39 -8.47
C SER A 312 -16.57 13.57 -8.85
N ASN A 313 -15.68 13.27 -7.93
CA ASN A 313 -14.50 12.46 -8.16
C ASN A 313 -14.85 10.97 -8.00
N ARG A 314 -14.84 10.26 -9.09
CA ARG A 314 -15.30 8.90 -9.40
C ARG A 314 -14.57 7.76 -8.68
N GLN A 315 -14.22 7.91 -7.39
CA GLN A 315 -13.44 6.87 -6.70
C GLN A 315 -14.18 6.23 -5.53
N SER A 316 -15.49 6.11 -5.68
CA SER A 316 -16.30 5.36 -4.72
C SER A 316 -15.81 3.93 -4.62
N MET A 317 -15.36 3.54 -3.43
CA MET A 317 -14.78 2.23 -3.16
C MET A 317 -15.85 1.24 -2.72
N GLY A 318 -15.90 0.09 -3.38
CA GLY A 318 -16.72 -1.05 -2.96
C GLY A 318 -15.84 -2.26 -2.71
N ALA A 319 -15.98 -2.89 -1.53
CA ALA A 319 -15.30 -4.15 -1.27
C ALA A 319 -15.91 -5.27 -2.12
N THR A 320 -15.09 -6.23 -2.53
CA THR A 320 -15.58 -7.39 -3.30
C THR A 320 -16.15 -8.46 -2.38
N ARG A 321 -17.07 -9.26 -2.90
CA ARG A 321 -17.58 -10.45 -2.22
C ARG A 321 -16.46 -11.39 -1.80
N GLY A 322 -15.48 -11.61 -2.68
CA GLY A 322 -14.33 -12.48 -2.41
C GLY A 322 -13.50 -12.01 -1.22
N PHE A 323 -13.45 -10.69 -0.97
CA PHE A 323 -12.81 -10.15 0.23
C PHE A 323 -13.69 -10.28 1.48
N ILE A 324 -15.00 -9.99 1.38
CA ILE A 324 -15.95 -10.16 2.50
C ILE A 324 -15.98 -11.60 3.00
N ASP A 325 -15.86 -12.57 2.12
CA ASP A 325 -15.87 -14.00 2.45
C ASP A 325 -14.60 -14.46 3.23
N GLU A 326 -13.52 -13.68 3.19
CA GLU A 326 -12.32 -13.98 4.00
C GLU A 326 -12.50 -13.69 5.49
N TYR A 327 -13.42 -12.79 5.86
CA TYR A 327 -13.74 -12.57 7.26
C TYR A 327 -14.42 -13.82 7.83
N LEU A 328 -13.92 -14.32 8.94
CA LEU A 328 -14.48 -15.47 9.62
C LEU A 328 -15.82 -15.14 10.28
N CYS A 329 -16.63 -16.14 10.63
CA CYS A 329 -17.70 -15.95 11.59
C CYS A 329 -17.11 -15.73 12.99
N ILE A 330 -17.94 -15.27 13.91
CA ILE A 330 -17.53 -14.93 15.30
C ILE A 330 -16.91 -16.13 16.05
N ASP A 331 -17.22 -17.34 15.61
CA ASP A 331 -16.63 -18.58 16.13
C ASP A 331 -15.27 -18.93 15.52
N GLY A 332 -14.71 -18.08 14.67
CA GLY A 332 -13.40 -18.25 14.03
C GLY A 332 -13.38 -19.24 12.89
N ARG A 333 -14.52 -19.68 12.39
CA ARG A 333 -14.65 -20.53 11.21
C ARG A 333 -15.20 -19.74 10.01
N PRO A 334 -14.90 -20.15 8.76
CA PRO A 334 -15.44 -19.47 7.57
C PRO A 334 -16.95 -19.64 7.46
N ILE A 335 -17.58 -18.93 6.51
CA ILE A 335 -19.02 -19.04 6.24
C ILE A 335 -19.42 -20.42 5.70
N TYR A 336 -18.50 -21.13 5.07
CA TYR A 336 -18.69 -22.51 4.62
C TYR A 336 -17.72 -23.43 5.32
N VAL A 337 -18.24 -24.36 6.10
CA VAL A 337 -17.47 -25.25 6.99
C VAL A 337 -17.36 -26.68 6.47
N GLY A 338 -18.07 -27.02 5.39
CA GLY A 338 -18.09 -28.36 4.80
C GLY A 338 -18.76 -28.37 3.42
N GLY A 339 -18.94 -29.58 2.87
CA GLY A 339 -19.59 -29.76 1.57
C GLY A 339 -18.66 -29.48 0.37
N SER A 340 -19.27 -29.19 -0.78
CA SER A 340 -18.59 -28.90 -2.04
C SER A 340 -19.37 -27.87 -2.86
N GLU A 341 -18.81 -27.40 -3.97
CA GLU A 341 -19.47 -26.45 -4.85
C GLU A 341 -20.90 -26.89 -5.22
N GLY A 342 -21.82 -25.95 -5.12
CA GLY A 342 -23.27 -26.19 -5.31
C GLY A 342 -23.98 -26.79 -4.10
N ASN A 343 -23.24 -27.25 -3.09
CA ASN A 343 -23.80 -27.82 -1.86
C ASN A 343 -22.86 -27.64 -0.66
N TYR A 344 -22.41 -26.37 -0.44
CA TYR A 344 -21.62 -26.05 0.75
C TYR A 344 -22.49 -26.08 2.01
N GLU A 345 -21.88 -26.59 3.09
CA GLU A 345 -22.47 -26.55 4.44
C GLU A 345 -22.13 -25.18 5.08
N GLU A 346 -23.17 -24.39 5.36
CA GLU A 346 -23.01 -23.08 5.99
C GLU A 346 -22.66 -23.19 7.47
N ASN A 347 -21.86 -22.24 7.95
CA ASN A 347 -21.57 -22.10 9.38
C ASN A 347 -22.87 -21.71 10.12
N PRO A 348 -23.22 -22.39 11.23
CA PRO A 348 -24.42 -22.06 12.02
C PRO A 348 -24.45 -20.62 12.57
N ASN A 349 -23.31 -19.92 12.64
CA ASN A 349 -23.23 -18.51 13.04
C ASN A 349 -23.36 -17.53 11.85
N PHE A 350 -23.50 -18.02 10.63
CA PHE A 350 -23.72 -17.19 9.47
C PHE A 350 -25.21 -16.86 9.34
N GLU A 351 -25.57 -15.58 9.41
CA GLU A 351 -26.96 -15.11 9.43
C GLU A 351 -27.62 -15.11 8.04
N GLY A 352 -26.92 -15.61 7.02
CA GLY A 352 -27.43 -15.66 5.65
C GLY A 352 -27.25 -14.34 4.88
N TYR A 353 -27.84 -14.32 3.68
CA TYR A 353 -27.74 -13.17 2.77
C TYR A 353 -28.93 -12.22 2.90
N GLY A 354 -28.72 -10.98 2.46
CA GLY A 354 -29.73 -9.94 2.37
C GLY A 354 -29.81 -9.05 3.60
N MET A 355 -30.19 -7.79 3.40
CA MET A 355 -30.31 -6.74 4.42
C MET A 355 -29.08 -6.63 5.32
N TRP A 356 -27.89 -6.86 4.76
CA TRP A 356 -26.60 -6.85 5.45
C TRP A 356 -26.48 -7.84 6.62
N ARG A 357 -27.38 -8.82 6.77
CA ARG A 357 -27.28 -9.89 7.80
C ARG A 357 -25.96 -10.66 7.70
N GLU A 358 -25.43 -10.79 6.51
CA GLU A 358 -24.12 -11.41 6.25
C GLU A 358 -22.91 -10.72 6.92
N LEU A 359 -23.10 -9.51 7.46
CA LEU A 359 -22.10 -8.78 8.25
C LEU A 359 -22.25 -9.08 9.75
N GLU A 360 -23.33 -9.74 10.17
CA GLU A 360 -23.61 -10.06 11.57
C GLU A 360 -22.87 -11.34 12.00
N ASN A 361 -22.54 -11.42 13.28
CA ASN A 361 -21.85 -12.57 13.86
C ASN A 361 -20.57 -12.96 13.11
N ARG A 362 -19.82 -11.98 12.63
CA ARG A 362 -18.57 -12.13 11.88
C ARG A 362 -17.38 -11.61 12.68
N ASP A 363 -16.21 -11.76 12.12
CA ASP A 363 -14.97 -11.12 12.59
C ASP A 363 -15.27 -9.63 12.89
N PRO A 364 -14.97 -9.14 14.12
CA PRO A 364 -15.29 -7.78 14.51
C PRO A 364 -14.66 -6.69 13.64
N ARG A 365 -13.59 -7.01 12.88
CA ARG A 365 -12.99 -6.07 11.92
C ARG A 365 -13.88 -5.84 10.70
N LEU A 366 -14.83 -6.73 10.41
CA LEU A 366 -15.66 -6.60 9.22
C LEU A 366 -16.49 -5.31 9.26
N THR A 367 -17.22 -5.05 10.35
CA THR A 367 -18.02 -3.82 10.50
C THR A 367 -17.18 -2.57 10.81
N GLN A 368 -15.91 -2.75 11.17
CA GLN A 368 -14.91 -1.67 11.27
C GLN A 368 -14.23 -1.34 9.91
N THR A 369 -14.42 -2.19 8.91
CA THR A 369 -13.92 -1.99 7.55
C THR A 369 -15.05 -1.65 6.58
N ILE A 370 -16.22 -2.23 6.76
CA ILE A 370 -17.41 -2.12 5.89
C ILE A 370 -18.56 -1.51 6.68
N CYS A 371 -19.19 -0.50 6.10
CA CYS A 371 -20.37 0.14 6.68
C CYS A 371 -21.55 -0.85 6.77
N ARG A 372 -22.00 -1.11 7.99
CA ARG A 372 -23.25 -1.81 8.24
C ARG A 372 -24.36 -0.79 8.45
N PRO A 373 -25.42 -0.80 7.63
CA PRO A 373 -26.55 0.12 7.84
C PRO A 373 -27.16 -0.04 9.23
N GLY A 374 -27.39 1.11 9.90
CA GLY A 374 -27.93 1.13 11.27
C GLY A 374 -26.87 1.19 12.38
N GLU A 375 -25.60 1.02 12.08
CA GLU A 375 -24.52 1.29 13.02
C GLU A 375 -24.07 2.75 12.97
N HIS A 376 -23.43 3.21 14.07
CA HIS A 376 -22.99 4.59 14.20
C HIS A 376 -21.84 4.92 13.24
N VAL A 377 -22.16 5.37 12.08
CA VAL A 377 -21.24 6.11 11.25
C VAL A 377 -21.90 7.41 10.91
N THR A 378 -21.56 8.48 11.63
CA THR A 378 -22.04 9.82 11.32
C THR A 378 -21.37 10.29 10.04
N ILE A 379 -22.17 10.71 9.08
CA ILE A 379 -21.68 11.08 7.77
C ILE A 379 -22.42 12.27 7.25
N TYR A 380 -21.66 13.12 6.61
CA TYR A 380 -22.01 14.38 6.01
C TYR A 380 -23.18 14.29 5.01
N GLU A 381 -23.87 15.43 4.83
CA GLU A 381 -24.98 15.64 3.90
C GLU A 381 -24.73 15.02 2.52
N GLY A 382 -25.36 13.91 2.24
CA GLY A 382 -25.26 13.18 0.97
C GLY A 382 -24.19 12.08 0.92
N GLY A 383 -23.40 11.89 1.96
CA GLY A 383 -22.42 10.80 2.08
C GLY A 383 -23.00 9.50 2.61
N ILE A 384 -22.23 8.80 3.42
CA ILE A 384 -22.55 7.48 3.95
C ILE A 384 -23.26 7.62 5.28
N VAL A 385 -24.47 7.94 5.39
CA VAL A 385 -25.12 7.81 6.69
C VAL A 385 -25.64 6.41 6.83
N SER A 386 -25.21 5.71 7.86
CA SER A 386 -25.87 4.49 8.20
C SER A 386 -27.04 4.73 9.15
N LEU A 387 -26.87 5.65 10.10
CA LEU A 387 -27.91 6.02 11.05
C LEU A 387 -27.77 7.50 11.43
N ASP A 388 -28.86 8.28 11.26
CA ASP A 388 -28.98 9.65 11.75
C ASP A 388 -30.29 9.84 12.54
N GLU A 389 -30.57 11.09 12.94
CA GLU A 389 -31.84 11.46 13.61
C GLU A 389 -33.09 11.16 12.77
N ASN A 390 -32.91 10.93 11.47
CA ASN A 390 -33.96 10.64 10.50
C ASN A 390 -34.13 9.14 10.22
N GLY A 391 -33.26 8.26 10.74
CA GLY A 391 -33.31 6.81 10.60
C GLY A 391 -32.16 6.18 9.83
N ILE A 392 -32.37 4.96 9.33
CA ILE A 392 -31.34 4.18 8.63
C ILE A 392 -31.25 4.60 7.17
N ASN A 393 -30.02 4.90 6.73
CA ASN A 393 -29.69 5.17 5.34
C ASN A 393 -28.89 4.01 4.76
N TYR A 394 -29.37 3.48 3.65
CA TYR A 394 -28.73 2.38 2.94
C TYR A 394 -27.74 2.90 1.89
N PRO A 395 -26.60 2.25 1.69
CA PRO A 395 -25.63 2.66 0.68
C PRO A 395 -26.28 2.78 -0.71
N LYS A 396 -26.03 3.87 -1.41
CA LYS A 396 -26.42 4.00 -2.82
C LYS A 396 -25.62 3.00 -3.64
N ILE A 397 -26.32 2.11 -4.36
CA ILE A 397 -25.68 1.10 -5.21
C ILE A 397 -25.85 1.49 -6.67
N ASN A 398 -24.72 1.69 -7.37
CA ASN A 398 -24.73 1.97 -8.81
C ASN A 398 -23.33 1.77 -9.38
N TYR A 399 -23.22 1.11 -10.53
CA TYR A 399 -21.92 0.80 -11.15
C TYR A 399 -21.20 2.02 -11.74
N ASN A 400 -21.90 3.13 -12.01
CA ASN A 400 -21.35 4.26 -12.78
C ASN A 400 -21.75 5.64 -12.24
N THR A 401 -22.18 5.75 -11.01
CA THR A 401 -22.59 7.03 -10.42
C THR A 401 -21.68 7.37 -9.24
N ASN A 402 -21.25 8.63 -9.17
CA ASN A 402 -20.53 9.15 -8.02
C ASN A 402 -21.39 9.06 -6.74
N GLY A 403 -20.75 8.95 -5.61
CA GLY A 403 -21.43 8.80 -4.33
C GLY A 403 -22.11 7.46 -4.13
N SER A 404 -21.77 6.44 -4.93
CA SER A 404 -22.34 5.11 -4.83
C SER A 404 -21.27 4.04 -4.62
N THR A 405 -21.65 2.88 -4.12
CA THR A 405 -20.82 1.69 -4.14
C THR A 405 -21.21 0.80 -5.32
N VAL A 406 -20.24 0.20 -5.99
CA VAL A 406 -20.49 -0.76 -7.07
C VAL A 406 -21.00 -2.08 -6.51
N THR A 407 -20.58 -2.44 -5.31
CA THR A 407 -20.74 -3.78 -4.74
C THR A 407 -21.82 -3.88 -3.66
N GLY A 408 -22.32 -2.77 -3.16
CA GLY A 408 -23.16 -2.72 -1.96
C GLY A 408 -22.36 -2.71 -0.64
N TYR A 409 -21.10 -3.13 -0.66
CA TYR A 409 -20.21 -3.14 0.51
C TYR A 409 -19.36 -1.88 0.53
N ARG A 410 -19.76 -0.93 1.35
CA ARG A 410 -19.09 0.34 1.45
C ARG A 410 -17.94 0.30 2.44
N VAL A 411 -16.75 0.69 2.01
CA VAL A 411 -15.55 0.72 2.85
C VAL A 411 -15.56 1.96 3.74
N ILE A 412 -15.24 1.77 5.03
CA ILE A 412 -15.15 2.84 6.04
C ILE A 412 -13.87 2.84 6.85
N LYS A 413 -12.93 1.93 6.61
CA LYS A 413 -11.74 1.74 7.47
C LYS A 413 -10.97 3.03 7.79
N HIS A 414 -10.77 3.90 6.83
CA HIS A 414 -10.10 5.18 7.02
C HIS A 414 -11.08 6.36 7.08
N TRP A 415 -12.37 6.08 7.11
CA TRP A 415 -13.38 7.12 7.11
C TRP A 415 -13.42 7.82 8.46
N MET A 416 -13.21 9.11 8.46
CA MET A 416 -13.31 9.95 9.64
C MET A 416 -14.69 10.63 9.64
N GLY A 417 -15.53 10.26 10.61
CA GLY A 417 -16.88 10.83 10.78
C GLY A 417 -16.87 12.29 11.27
N ASP A 418 -15.75 12.97 11.20
CA ASP A 418 -15.57 14.35 11.60
C ASP A 418 -15.88 15.29 10.43
N MET A 419 -16.93 16.10 10.59
CA MET A 419 -17.39 17.08 9.60
C MET A 419 -16.32 18.10 9.25
N GLU A 420 -15.58 18.56 10.24
CA GLU A 420 -14.53 19.57 10.04
C GLU A 420 -13.41 19.01 9.15
N GLU A 421 -13.01 17.76 9.35
CA GLU A 421 -12.01 17.11 8.51
C GLU A 421 -12.51 16.95 7.06
N GLN A 422 -13.78 16.65 6.87
CA GLN A 422 -14.36 16.53 5.54
C GLN A 422 -14.44 17.85 4.80
N ASP A 423 -14.75 18.94 5.51
CA ASP A 423 -14.86 20.28 4.94
C ASP A 423 -13.50 20.90 4.56
N ARG A 424 -12.40 20.38 5.09
CA ARG A 424 -11.04 20.90 4.81
C ARG A 424 -10.61 20.76 3.35
N THR A 425 -11.30 20.03 2.53
CA THR A 425 -11.09 19.88 1.08
C THR A 425 -9.70 19.31 0.74
N THR A 426 -8.65 20.17 0.69
CA THR A 426 -7.26 19.79 0.40
C THR A 426 -6.33 19.94 1.60
N ASN A 427 -6.88 20.40 2.71
CA ASN A 427 -6.15 20.70 3.94
C ASN A 427 -6.49 19.74 5.07
N GLY A 428 -6.96 18.53 4.74
CA GLY A 428 -7.21 17.45 5.71
C GLY A 428 -5.96 17.13 6.50
N ILE A 429 -6.13 16.86 7.79
CA ILE A 429 -5.02 16.62 8.73
C ILE A 429 -5.06 15.24 9.39
N GLN A 430 -5.93 14.35 8.95
CA GLN A 430 -5.92 12.96 9.40
C GLN A 430 -4.55 12.33 9.18
N ALA A 431 -4.01 11.73 10.24
CA ALA A 431 -2.70 11.09 10.18
C ALA A 431 -2.73 9.75 9.42
N ALA A 432 -1.66 9.42 8.72
CA ALA A 432 -1.53 8.22 7.92
C ALA A 432 -0.47 7.27 8.48
N ILE A 433 -0.80 6.00 8.65
CA ILE A 433 0.11 4.97 9.15
C ILE A 433 0.83 4.29 7.98
N GLU A 434 2.16 4.32 7.97
CA GLU A 434 3.01 3.67 6.95
C GLU A 434 3.54 2.31 7.42
N PHE A 435 3.98 2.21 8.69
CA PHE A 435 4.49 1.00 9.32
C PHE A 435 3.84 0.81 10.67
N ARG A 436 3.30 -0.38 10.93
CA ARG A 436 2.65 -0.70 12.20
C ARG A 436 2.95 -2.11 12.70
N TYR A 437 2.80 -2.29 14.01
CA TYR A 437 3.13 -3.54 14.68
C TYR A 437 2.29 -4.74 14.22
N GLY A 438 1.01 -4.52 13.87
CA GLY A 438 0.15 -5.58 13.32
C GLY A 438 0.73 -6.19 12.04
N GLU A 439 1.27 -5.39 11.11
CA GLU A 439 1.97 -5.90 9.93
C GLU A 439 3.24 -6.66 10.30
N LEU A 440 4.00 -6.16 11.28
CA LEU A 440 5.22 -6.83 11.76
C LEU A 440 4.94 -8.25 12.25
N LEU A 441 3.86 -8.43 13.03
CA LEU A 441 3.45 -9.74 13.53
C LEU A 441 3.14 -10.71 12.39
N LEU A 442 2.47 -10.23 11.36
CA LEU A 442 2.14 -11.03 10.16
C LEU A 442 3.36 -11.32 9.29
N MET A 443 4.30 -10.38 9.17
CA MET A 443 5.58 -10.63 8.48
C MET A 443 6.38 -11.71 9.20
N TYR A 444 6.43 -11.67 10.53
CA TYR A 444 7.11 -12.70 11.32
C TYR A 444 6.46 -14.07 11.14
N ALA A 445 5.13 -14.16 11.30
CA ALA A 445 4.41 -15.42 11.18
C ALA A 445 4.60 -16.06 9.81
N GLU A 446 4.44 -15.26 8.74
CA GLU A 446 4.59 -15.75 7.38
C GLU A 446 6.02 -16.17 7.08
N ALA A 447 7.03 -15.31 7.36
CA ALA A 447 8.42 -15.64 7.08
C ALA A 447 8.89 -16.89 7.83
N LYS A 448 8.48 -17.05 9.08
CA LYS A 448 8.81 -18.22 9.87
C LYS A 448 8.14 -19.48 9.32
N TYR A 449 6.85 -19.40 8.98
CA TYR A 449 6.16 -20.51 8.32
C TYR A 449 6.82 -20.89 6.99
N GLU A 450 7.16 -19.91 6.17
CA GLU A 450 7.79 -20.16 4.86
C GLU A 450 9.18 -20.82 4.96
N LEU A 451 9.87 -20.60 6.08
CA LEU A 451 11.16 -21.26 6.40
C LEU A 451 10.99 -22.67 6.96
N GLU A 452 10.09 -22.85 7.91
CA GLU A 452 10.02 -24.06 8.75
C GLU A 452 8.89 -25.01 8.31
N GLY A 453 7.96 -24.54 7.47
CA GLY A 453 6.77 -25.29 7.03
C GLY A 453 5.68 -25.39 8.10
N THR A 454 5.89 -24.80 9.28
CA THR A 454 4.94 -24.77 10.40
C THR A 454 5.24 -23.59 11.33
N LEU A 455 4.35 -23.35 12.31
CA LEU A 455 4.57 -22.46 13.44
C LEU A 455 4.37 -23.20 14.76
N SER A 456 5.02 -22.76 15.82
CA SER A 456 4.64 -23.17 17.17
C SER A 456 3.34 -22.49 17.59
N GLN A 457 2.60 -23.09 18.55
CA GLN A 457 1.41 -22.43 19.10
C GLN A 457 1.76 -21.09 19.73
N ALA A 458 2.93 -20.95 20.37
CA ALA A 458 3.39 -19.69 20.93
C ALA A 458 3.59 -18.59 19.86
N ASP A 459 4.09 -18.96 18.67
CA ASP A 459 4.19 -18.00 17.55
C ASP A 459 2.80 -17.55 17.08
N VAL A 460 1.85 -18.47 16.95
CA VAL A 460 0.47 -18.18 16.55
C VAL A 460 -0.22 -17.33 17.62
N ASP A 461 -0.02 -17.62 18.90
CA ASP A 461 -0.60 -16.85 20.01
C ASP A 461 -0.05 -15.41 20.06
N MET A 462 1.24 -15.24 19.82
CA MET A 462 1.89 -13.93 19.77
C MET A 462 1.49 -13.09 18.55
N THR A 463 1.08 -13.71 17.47
CA THR A 463 0.82 -13.07 16.18
C THR A 463 -0.67 -13.07 15.85
N ILE A 464 -1.17 -14.10 15.20
CA ILE A 464 -2.55 -14.18 14.68
C ILE A 464 -3.57 -14.06 15.81
N ASN A 465 -3.39 -14.83 16.90
CA ASN A 465 -4.34 -14.79 18.01
C ASN A 465 -4.33 -13.44 18.75
N ALA A 466 -3.17 -12.78 18.86
CA ALA A 466 -3.11 -11.44 19.41
C ALA A 466 -3.88 -10.41 18.56
N LEU A 467 -3.82 -10.53 17.22
CA LEU A 467 -4.59 -9.67 16.32
C LEU A 467 -6.10 -9.94 16.43
N ARG A 468 -6.51 -11.21 16.51
CA ARG A 468 -7.91 -11.62 16.71
C ARG A 468 -8.45 -11.11 18.06
N GLU A 469 -7.68 -11.25 19.14
CA GLU A 469 -8.04 -10.73 20.47
C GLU A 469 -8.22 -9.20 20.44
N ARG A 470 -7.26 -8.46 19.86
CA ARG A 470 -7.36 -7.01 19.68
C ARG A 470 -8.60 -6.61 18.86
N ALA A 471 -8.95 -7.41 17.84
CA ALA A 471 -10.13 -7.19 17.01
C ALA A 471 -11.45 -7.35 17.77
N GLY A 472 -11.44 -8.11 18.89
CA GLY A 472 -12.62 -8.33 19.72
C GLY A 472 -13.16 -9.75 19.67
N PHE A 473 -12.41 -10.73 19.15
CA PHE A 473 -12.80 -12.14 19.30
C PHE A 473 -12.78 -12.55 20.77
N ASP A 474 -13.87 -13.15 21.22
CA ASP A 474 -14.02 -13.67 22.58
C ASP A 474 -13.67 -15.17 22.61
N PHE A 475 -12.42 -15.49 22.93
CA PHE A 475 -11.92 -16.86 22.99
C PHE A 475 -12.52 -17.69 24.15
N VAL A 476 -13.17 -17.04 25.12
CA VAL A 476 -13.87 -17.73 26.22
C VAL A 476 -15.26 -18.18 25.73
N LYS A 477 -16.00 -17.26 25.11
CA LYS A 477 -17.32 -17.54 24.55
C LYS A 477 -17.26 -18.45 23.32
N TYR A 478 -16.26 -18.23 22.47
CA TYR A 478 -16.04 -18.94 21.21
C TYR A 478 -14.62 -19.51 21.16
N PRO A 479 -14.32 -20.64 21.86
CA PRO A 479 -12.95 -21.18 21.92
C PRO A 479 -12.35 -21.53 20.55
N THR A 480 -13.18 -21.88 19.57
CA THR A 480 -12.76 -22.19 18.20
C THR A 480 -12.29 -20.95 17.40
N SER A 481 -12.57 -19.74 17.88
CA SER A 481 -12.08 -18.52 17.26
C SER A 481 -10.58 -18.29 17.50
N LYS A 482 -10.02 -18.95 18.49
CA LYS A 482 -8.57 -19.03 18.69
C LYS A 482 -7.96 -20.03 17.70
N LEU A 483 -7.02 -19.59 16.88
CA LEU A 483 -6.32 -20.47 15.95
C LEU A 483 -5.38 -21.43 16.72
N VAL A 484 -5.58 -22.74 16.52
CA VAL A 484 -4.76 -23.78 17.12
C VAL A 484 -4.05 -24.54 16.01
N VAL A 485 -2.72 -24.62 16.11
CA VAL A 485 -1.89 -25.31 15.10
C VAL A 485 -2.27 -26.80 15.00
N GLY A 486 -2.53 -27.25 13.78
CA GLY A 486 -3.00 -28.61 13.50
C GLY A 486 -4.51 -28.81 13.69
N GLN A 487 -5.26 -27.75 14.02
CA GLN A 487 -6.72 -27.75 14.14
C GLN A 487 -7.32 -26.55 13.37
N GLU A 488 -6.69 -26.15 12.29
CA GLU A 488 -7.17 -25.06 11.45
C GLU A 488 -8.57 -25.38 10.90
N PRO A 489 -9.48 -24.39 10.84
CA PRO A 489 -10.83 -24.63 10.33
C PRO A 489 -10.79 -25.06 8.86
N ALA A 490 -11.67 -25.96 8.47
CA ALA A 490 -11.87 -26.29 7.05
C ALA A 490 -12.47 -25.07 6.31
N ASP A 491 -12.02 -24.83 5.08
CA ASP A 491 -12.62 -23.85 4.16
C ASP A 491 -12.69 -24.46 2.75
N PRO A 492 -13.71 -25.25 2.46
CA PRO A 492 -13.79 -25.95 1.19
C PRO A 492 -13.89 -25.01 -0.02
N ARG A 493 -14.43 -23.79 0.17
CA ARG A 493 -14.52 -22.79 -0.88
C ARG A 493 -13.13 -22.22 -1.23
N LEU A 494 -12.38 -21.78 -0.23
CA LEU A 494 -11.08 -21.15 -0.46
C LEU A 494 -10.04 -22.20 -0.87
N ASP A 495 -10.08 -23.39 -0.30
CA ASP A 495 -9.22 -24.51 -0.69
C ASP A 495 -9.42 -24.88 -2.17
N LYS A 496 -10.67 -24.90 -2.67
CA LYS A 496 -10.96 -25.10 -4.08
C LYS A 496 -10.39 -23.98 -4.95
N ILE A 497 -10.61 -22.72 -4.56
CA ILE A 497 -10.08 -21.56 -5.32
C ILE A 497 -8.54 -21.67 -5.41
N TYR A 498 -7.86 -21.98 -4.31
CA TYR A 498 -6.41 -22.12 -4.32
C TYR A 498 -5.95 -23.29 -5.19
N ALA A 499 -6.63 -24.44 -5.10
CA ALA A 499 -6.30 -25.61 -5.92
C ALA A 499 -6.47 -25.35 -7.44
N GLU A 500 -7.44 -24.51 -7.84
CA GLU A 500 -7.69 -24.16 -9.24
C GLU A 500 -6.79 -23.05 -9.77
N LYS A 501 -6.38 -22.11 -8.93
CA LYS A 501 -5.71 -20.87 -9.36
C LYS A 501 -4.22 -20.85 -9.08
N LEU A 502 -3.73 -21.64 -8.14
CA LEU A 502 -2.31 -21.64 -7.76
C LEU A 502 -1.62 -22.89 -8.28
N ASP A 503 -0.39 -22.75 -8.77
CA ASP A 503 0.43 -23.84 -9.28
C ASP A 503 1.20 -24.59 -8.16
N TYR A 504 0.82 -24.35 -6.89
CA TYR A 504 1.43 -24.96 -5.72
C TYR A 504 0.37 -25.16 -4.61
N PRO A 505 0.55 -26.16 -3.72
CA PRO A 505 -0.38 -26.42 -2.64
C PRO A 505 -0.28 -25.34 -1.54
N VAL A 506 -1.41 -25.03 -0.92
CA VAL A 506 -1.51 -24.18 0.27
C VAL A 506 -2.02 -25.02 1.43
N SER A 507 -1.23 -25.15 2.50
CA SER A 507 -1.65 -25.88 3.70
C SER A 507 -2.74 -25.11 4.46
N PRO A 508 -3.53 -25.76 5.32
CA PRO A 508 -4.50 -25.07 6.16
C PRO A 508 -3.90 -23.93 6.99
N LEU A 509 -2.73 -24.13 7.61
CA LEU A 509 -2.07 -23.09 8.39
C LEU A 509 -1.61 -21.91 7.51
N LEU A 510 -1.03 -22.17 6.33
CA LEU A 510 -0.65 -21.11 5.40
C LEU A 510 -1.87 -20.33 4.89
N ARG A 511 -2.99 -21.03 4.65
CA ARG A 511 -4.26 -20.40 4.29
C ARG A 511 -4.70 -19.40 5.37
N GLU A 512 -4.65 -19.82 6.65
CA GLU A 512 -5.04 -18.92 7.75
C GLU A 512 -4.05 -17.77 7.95
N ILE A 513 -2.75 -17.94 7.75
CA ILE A 513 -1.77 -16.84 7.75
C ILE A 513 -2.10 -15.83 6.65
N ARG A 514 -2.38 -16.29 5.43
CA ARG A 514 -2.72 -15.42 4.29
C ARG A 514 -4.08 -14.74 4.47
N ARG A 515 -5.06 -15.45 5.04
CA ARG A 515 -6.36 -14.89 5.41
C ARG A 515 -6.21 -13.77 6.42
N GLU A 516 -5.50 -14.02 7.51
CA GLU A 516 -5.28 -13.02 8.56
C GLU A 516 -4.57 -11.79 8.00
N ARG A 517 -3.59 -11.98 7.13
CA ARG A 517 -2.90 -10.89 6.45
C ARG A 517 -3.85 -10.10 5.53
N ARG A 518 -4.70 -10.76 4.77
CA ARG A 518 -5.67 -10.11 3.89
C ARG A 518 -6.69 -9.28 4.66
N VAL A 519 -7.21 -9.82 5.76
CA VAL A 519 -8.21 -9.17 6.61
C VAL A 519 -7.60 -8.01 7.40
N GLU A 520 -6.48 -8.24 8.06
CA GLU A 520 -5.83 -7.26 8.92
C GLU A 520 -5.28 -6.05 8.14
N LEU A 521 -4.66 -6.29 6.99
CA LEU A 521 -3.99 -5.26 6.20
C LEU A 521 -4.82 -4.74 5.03
N ALA A 522 -6.11 -5.04 4.99
CA ALA A 522 -7.02 -4.52 3.97
C ALA A 522 -6.97 -2.99 3.92
N MET A 523 -7.02 -2.42 2.72
CA MET A 523 -6.97 -0.96 2.48
C MET A 523 -5.69 -0.28 2.99
N GLU A 524 -4.57 -1.03 3.06
CA GLU A 524 -3.24 -0.52 3.39
C GLU A 524 -2.22 -0.77 2.27
N ASN A 525 -2.70 -1.05 1.05
CA ASN A 525 -1.88 -1.23 -0.17
C ASN A 525 -0.91 -2.43 -0.12
N HIS A 526 -1.29 -3.52 0.54
CA HIS A 526 -0.46 -4.73 0.62
C HIS A 526 -0.88 -5.83 -0.35
N ARG A 527 -2.18 -5.91 -0.69
CA ARG A 527 -2.72 -7.05 -1.42
C ARG A 527 -2.10 -7.27 -2.80
N TYR A 528 -1.81 -6.19 -3.55
CA TYR A 528 -1.14 -6.30 -4.84
C TYR A 528 0.24 -6.94 -4.71
N GLU A 529 1.07 -6.45 -3.78
CA GLU A 529 2.41 -6.98 -3.53
C GLU A 529 2.35 -8.46 -3.10
N ASP A 530 1.38 -8.83 -2.28
CA ASP A 530 1.15 -10.22 -1.82
C ASP A 530 0.80 -11.14 -2.99
N LEU A 531 -0.08 -10.72 -3.88
CA LEU A 531 -0.43 -11.49 -5.08
C LEU A 531 0.78 -11.69 -6.01
N MET A 532 1.62 -10.65 -6.16
CA MET A 532 2.83 -10.73 -7.00
C MET A 532 3.87 -11.67 -6.39
N ARG A 533 4.21 -11.50 -5.10
CA ARG A 533 5.24 -12.31 -4.45
C ARG A 533 4.86 -13.77 -4.23
N TRP A 534 3.58 -14.08 -4.08
CA TRP A 534 3.08 -15.46 -3.99
C TRP A 534 2.86 -16.15 -5.34
N LYS A 535 3.17 -15.49 -6.45
CA LYS A 535 2.80 -15.95 -7.81
C LYS A 535 1.31 -16.31 -7.90
N ALA A 536 0.49 -15.46 -7.33
CA ALA A 536 -0.95 -15.67 -7.15
C ALA A 536 -1.81 -14.73 -8.02
N GLY A 537 -1.24 -14.19 -9.10
CA GLY A 537 -1.96 -13.30 -10.02
C GLY A 537 -3.22 -13.91 -10.63
N LYS A 538 -3.26 -15.24 -10.81
CA LYS A 538 -4.45 -15.96 -11.26
C LYS A 538 -5.66 -15.83 -10.31
N LEU A 539 -5.49 -15.43 -9.04
CA LEU A 539 -6.61 -15.13 -8.15
C LEU A 539 -7.43 -13.93 -8.64
N LEU A 540 -6.84 -13.02 -9.41
CA LEU A 540 -7.56 -11.93 -10.05
C LEU A 540 -8.56 -12.41 -11.12
N THR A 541 -8.47 -13.66 -11.59
CA THR A 541 -9.44 -14.25 -12.52
C THR A 541 -10.68 -14.83 -11.85
N VAL A 542 -10.75 -14.80 -10.50
CA VAL A 542 -11.99 -15.11 -9.79
C VAL A 542 -12.99 -13.99 -10.05
N PRO A 543 -14.26 -14.28 -10.39
CA PRO A 543 -15.24 -13.24 -10.68
C PRO A 543 -15.37 -12.24 -9.55
N LEU A 544 -15.24 -10.95 -9.87
CA LEU A 544 -15.46 -9.87 -8.92
C LEU A 544 -16.96 -9.65 -8.75
N ARG A 545 -17.47 -10.06 -7.61
CA ARG A 545 -18.87 -9.98 -7.23
C ARG A 545 -19.07 -8.96 -6.11
N GLY A 546 -20.25 -8.32 -6.07
CA GLY A 546 -20.73 -7.56 -4.93
C GLY A 546 -21.64 -8.40 -4.05
N MET A 547 -22.51 -7.76 -3.28
CA MET A 547 -23.47 -8.41 -2.41
C MET A 547 -24.54 -9.19 -3.20
N ARG A 548 -25.17 -10.14 -2.53
CA ARG A 548 -26.31 -10.85 -3.08
C ARG A 548 -27.58 -10.01 -2.90
N MET A 549 -28.26 -9.71 -4.00
CA MET A 549 -29.53 -8.98 -4.00
C MET A 549 -30.67 -9.95 -3.84
N THR A 550 -31.15 -10.10 -2.61
CA THR A 550 -32.38 -10.87 -2.31
C THR A 550 -33.62 -10.10 -2.74
N ASP A 551 -34.78 -10.76 -2.82
CA ASP A 551 -36.07 -10.12 -3.16
C ASP A 551 -36.35 -8.94 -2.22
N GLU A 552 -36.07 -9.07 -0.93
CA GLU A 552 -36.19 -8.04 0.08
C GLU A 552 -35.31 -6.81 -0.23
N MET A 553 -34.05 -7.06 -0.66
CA MET A 553 -33.15 -6.00 -1.09
C MET A 553 -33.61 -5.32 -2.39
N LEU A 554 -34.10 -6.10 -3.35
CA LEU A 554 -34.65 -5.56 -4.59
C LEU A 554 -35.87 -4.71 -4.36
N GLU A 555 -36.73 -5.08 -3.41
CA GLU A 555 -37.87 -4.28 -2.99
C GLU A 555 -37.43 -2.98 -2.31
N LEU A 556 -36.46 -3.04 -1.38
CA LEU A 556 -35.88 -1.86 -0.75
C LEU A 556 -35.36 -0.85 -1.79
N TYR A 557 -34.61 -1.32 -2.79
CA TYR A 557 -34.05 -0.47 -3.84
C TYR A 557 -34.97 -0.19 -5.01
N SER A 558 -36.25 -0.66 -4.97
CA SER A 558 -37.22 -0.39 -6.05
C SER A 558 -37.71 1.05 -6.09
N GLY A 559 -37.48 1.82 -5.02
CA GLY A 559 -38.04 3.15 -4.83
C GLY A 559 -39.52 3.15 -4.39
N LYS A 560 -40.05 1.99 -4.00
CA LYS A 560 -41.38 1.84 -3.44
C LYS A 560 -41.43 1.95 -1.92
N TYR A 561 -40.26 1.98 -1.29
CA TYR A 561 -40.20 2.19 0.17
C TYR A 561 -40.57 3.63 0.47
N GLU A 562 -41.78 3.82 0.99
CA GLU A 562 -42.25 5.11 1.48
C GLU A 562 -41.48 5.48 2.75
N GLN A 563 -41.00 6.73 2.79
CA GLN A 563 -40.51 7.32 4.03
C GLN A 563 -41.68 7.37 5.02
N LYS A 564 -41.62 6.61 6.12
CA LYS A 564 -42.59 6.73 7.19
C LYS A 564 -42.43 8.11 7.84
N ASP A 565 -43.60 8.73 8.14
CA ASP A 565 -43.68 10.05 8.71
C ASP A 565 -42.94 10.13 10.06
N PRO A 566 -41.88 10.93 10.17
CA PRO A 566 -41.08 11.03 11.40
C PRO A 566 -41.86 11.61 12.58
N SER A 567 -43.01 12.22 12.35
CA SER A 567 -43.90 12.72 13.43
C SER A 567 -44.66 11.63 14.15
N LYS A 568 -44.63 10.36 13.67
CA LYS A 568 -45.34 9.24 14.30
C LYS A 568 -44.38 8.42 15.16
N PRO A 569 -44.57 8.36 16.48
CA PRO A 569 -43.77 7.54 17.38
C PRO A 569 -43.70 6.07 16.92
N GLY A 570 -42.51 5.49 16.81
CA GLY A 570 -42.31 4.09 16.43
C GLY A 570 -42.20 3.83 14.93
N ALA A 571 -42.16 4.87 14.08
CA ALA A 571 -41.87 4.69 12.66
C ALA A 571 -40.36 4.76 12.41
N GLU A 572 -39.71 3.62 12.16
CA GLU A 572 -38.35 3.60 11.61
C GLU A 572 -38.37 4.22 10.22
N ARG A 573 -37.45 5.14 9.98
CA ARG A 573 -37.27 5.80 8.70
C ARG A 573 -36.18 5.10 7.93
N PHE A 574 -36.48 4.65 6.70
CA PHE A 574 -35.54 4.02 5.81
C PHE A 574 -35.34 4.89 4.58
N SER A 575 -34.10 5.12 4.20
CA SER A 575 -33.75 5.81 2.97
C SER A 575 -32.83 4.93 2.11
N ALA A 576 -33.31 4.58 0.92
CA ALA A 576 -32.55 3.89 -0.09
C ALA A 576 -32.72 4.59 -1.43
N THR A 577 -31.60 4.91 -2.09
CA THR A 577 -31.65 5.45 -3.45
C THR A 577 -32.03 4.34 -4.42
N LYS A 578 -33.05 4.58 -5.26
CA LYS A 578 -33.50 3.60 -6.24
C LYS A 578 -32.34 3.08 -7.11
N ALA A 579 -32.23 1.76 -7.22
CA ALA A 579 -31.34 1.06 -8.12
C ALA A 579 -32.14 0.07 -8.98
N THR A 580 -32.04 0.18 -10.29
CA THR A 580 -32.80 -0.64 -11.25
C THR A 580 -31.90 -1.71 -11.82
N VAL A 581 -32.35 -2.98 -11.76
CA VAL A 581 -31.66 -4.11 -12.38
C VAL A 581 -31.54 -3.89 -13.88
N ASP A 582 -30.45 -4.31 -14.48
CA ASP A 582 -30.04 -4.14 -15.89
C ASP A 582 -29.81 -2.67 -16.33
N LYS A 583 -29.83 -1.75 -15.37
CA LYS A 583 -29.56 -0.34 -15.62
C LYS A 583 -28.51 0.22 -14.65
N ASP A 584 -28.80 0.16 -13.36
CA ASP A 584 -27.95 0.71 -12.28
C ASP A 584 -27.12 -0.37 -11.59
N ILE A 585 -27.64 -1.60 -11.55
CA ILE A 585 -26.99 -2.81 -11.06
C ILE A 585 -27.19 -3.95 -12.06
N PHE A 586 -26.26 -4.89 -12.10
CA PHE A 586 -26.35 -6.09 -12.94
C PHE A 586 -26.10 -7.30 -12.05
N LEU A 587 -26.92 -8.34 -12.24
CA LEU A 587 -26.89 -9.53 -11.39
C LEU A 587 -26.45 -10.75 -12.23
N ASP A 588 -25.72 -11.65 -11.59
CA ASP A 588 -25.49 -12.98 -12.12
C ASP A 588 -26.68 -13.93 -11.82
N GLU A 589 -26.58 -15.18 -12.26
CA GLU A 589 -27.61 -16.21 -12.07
C GLU A 589 -27.84 -16.59 -10.60
N ASP A 590 -26.89 -16.33 -9.70
CA ASP A 590 -26.98 -16.55 -8.26
C ASP A 590 -27.53 -15.32 -7.52
N GLY A 591 -27.78 -14.21 -8.22
CA GLY A 591 -28.28 -12.94 -7.68
C GLY A 591 -27.20 -12.04 -7.08
N PHE A 592 -25.91 -12.30 -7.34
CA PHE A 592 -24.84 -11.40 -6.91
C PHE A 592 -24.63 -10.25 -7.89
N ILE A 593 -24.30 -9.07 -7.37
CA ILE A 593 -23.95 -7.91 -8.20
C ILE A 593 -22.66 -8.23 -8.98
N ILE A 594 -22.71 -8.07 -10.30
CA ILE A 594 -21.56 -8.17 -11.19
C ILE A 594 -20.80 -6.83 -11.17
N CYS A 595 -19.53 -6.88 -10.81
CA CYS A 595 -18.64 -5.72 -10.94
C CYS A 595 -18.24 -5.51 -12.40
N TYR A 596 -18.13 -4.23 -12.82
CA TYR A 596 -17.76 -3.86 -14.19
C TYR A 596 -18.63 -4.47 -15.31
N PRO A 597 -19.98 -4.45 -15.19
CA PRO A 597 -20.89 -5.16 -16.10
C PRO A 597 -20.85 -4.65 -17.55
N LYS A 598 -20.41 -3.41 -17.75
CA LYS A 598 -20.27 -2.74 -19.05
C LYS A 598 -18.83 -2.42 -19.41
N SER A 599 -17.91 -3.29 -18.99
CA SER A 599 -16.52 -3.12 -19.37
C SER A 599 -16.41 -2.98 -20.90
N PRO A 600 -15.73 -1.94 -21.41
CA PRO A 600 -15.43 -1.80 -22.82
C PRO A 600 -14.42 -2.84 -23.31
N TYR A 601 -13.85 -3.61 -22.41
CA TYR A 601 -12.76 -4.52 -22.70
C TYR A 601 -13.28 -5.92 -23.00
N LYS A 602 -13.01 -6.38 -24.21
CA LYS A 602 -13.45 -7.70 -24.71
C LYS A 602 -12.98 -8.90 -23.86
N TYR A 603 -12.01 -8.67 -22.99
CA TYR A 603 -11.42 -9.70 -22.12
C TYR A 603 -12.16 -9.89 -20.79
N THR A 604 -13.01 -8.95 -20.41
CA THR A 604 -13.76 -9.03 -19.16
C THR A 604 -15.07 -9.77 -19.40
N ILE A 605 -15.12 -11.02 -19.01
CA ILE A 605 -16.35 -11.81 -19.06
C ILE A 605 -17.02 -11.72 -17.70
N LYS A 606 -18.13 -10.97 -17.57
CA LYS A 606 -18.98 -10.91 -16.36
C LYS A 606 -18.20 -10.76 -15.04
N GLY A 607 -17.38 -9.73 -14.96
CA GLY A 607 -16.61 -9.44 -13.72
C GLY A 607 -15.31 -10.21 -13.56
N THR A 608 -14.91 -11.00 -14.56
CA THR A 608 -13.64 -11.73 -14.55
C THR A 608 -12.52 -10.88 -15.17
N LEU A 609 -11.41 -10.71 -14.46
CA LEU A 609 -10.21 -10.07 -15.00
C LEU A 609 -9.31 -11.09 -15.69
N PRO A 610 -8.67 -10.75 -16.81
CA PRO A 610 -7.70 -11.64 -17.44
C PRO A 610 -6.38 -11.63 -16.64
N TRP A 611 -5.68 -12.75 -16.65
CA TRP A 611 -4.33 -12.84 -16.13
C TRP A 611 -3.41 -13.64 -17.03
N GLU A 612 -2.23 -13.10 -17.28
CA GLU A 612 -1.13 -13.75 -17.98
C GLU A 612 0.18 -13.49 -17.22
N ASP A 613 1.07 -14.48 -17.18
CA ASP A 613 2.22 -14.47 -16.27
C ASP A 613 3.27 -13.37 -16.58
N TYR A 614 3.33 -12.87 -17.83
CA TYR A 614 4.18 -11.70 -18.12
C TYR A 614 3.85 -10.47 -17.26
N ARG A 615 2.63 -10.40 -16.72
CA ARG A 615 2.12 -9.28 -15.93
C ARG A 615 2.65 -9.26 -14.49
N TYR A 616 3.44 -10.25 -14.07
CA TYR A 616 4.19 -10.15 -12.81
C TYR A 616 5.25 -9.06 -12.84
N LEU A 617 5.72 -8.68 -14.03
CA LEU A 617 6.64 -7.57 -14.24
C LEU A 617 6.03 -6.53 -15.18
N TRP A 618 6.37 -5.28 -14.97
CA TRP A 618 5.92 -4.16 -15.79
C TRP A 618 6.88 -3.91 -16.95
N PRO A 619 6.39 -3.31 -18.07
CA PRO A 619 7.21 -3.07 -19.24
C PRO A 619 8.14 -1.88 -19.04
N ILE A 620 9.31 -1.98 -19.66
CA ILE A 620 10.26 -0.87 -19.76
C ILE A 620 9.81 0.08 -20.88
N PRO A 621 9.86 1.42 -20.68
CA PRO A 621 9.45 2.37 -21.70
C PRO A 621 10.25 2.24 -23.01
N ARG A 622 9.59 2.42 -24.17
CA ARG A 622 10.23 2.26 -25.49
C ARG A 622 11.41 3.22 -25.73
N GLU A 623 11.27 4.46 -25.29
CA GLU A 623 12.35 5.45 -25.43
C GLU A 623 13.60 5.04 -24.66
N GLU A 624 13.46 4.43 -23.47
CA GLU A 624 14.61 3.94 -22.69
C GLU A 624 15.38 2.86 -23.46
N ILE A 625 14.66 1.90 -24.07
CA ILE A 625 15.27 0.84 -24.88
C ILE A 625 15.89 1.43 -26.17
N THR A 626 15.26 2.47 -26.74
CA THR A 626 15.79 3.15 -27.91
C THR A 626 17.10 3.88 -27.60
N MET A 627 17.17 4.52 -26.43
CA MET A 627 18.39 5.22 -25.98
C MET A 627 19.49 4.26 -25.52
N ASN A 628 19.12 3.14 -24.92
CA ASN A 628 20.04 2.08 -24.51
C ASN A 628 19.56 0.71 -25.03
N PRO A 629 20.03 0.27 -26.20
CA PRO A 629 19.64 -1.03 -26.77
C PRO A 629 20.03 -2.26 -25.96
N GLN A 630 20.86 -2.12 -24.91
CA GLN A 630 21.19 -3.19 -23.98
C GLN A 630 20.10 -3.39 -22.90
N LEU A 631 19.12 -2.47 -22.81
CA LEU A 631 17.92 -2.64 -21.98
C LEU A 631 16.94 -3.54 -22.75
N GLU A 632 16.96 -4.83 -22.48
CA GLU A 632 15.95 -5.74 -23.02
C GLU A 632 14.59 -5.53 -22.35
N GLN A 633 13.50 -5.71 -23.10
CA GLN A 633 12.13 -5.66 -22.57
C GLN A 633 11.87 -6.86 -21.63
N ASN A 634 10.98 -6.68 -20.67
CA ASN A 634 10.50 -7.82 -19.88
C ASN A 634 9.72 -8.80 -20.77
N PRO A 635 9.93 -10.13 -20.59
CA PRO A 635 9.35 -11.15 -21.46
C PRO A 635 7.83 -11.05 -21.61
N GLY A 636 7.31 -11.33 -22.80
CA GLY A 636 5.87 -11.41 -23.11
C GLY A 636 5.19 -10.07 -23.39
N TRP A 637 5.85 -8.92 -23.15
CA TRP A 637 5.22 -7.62 -23.37
C TRP A 637 5.12 -7.21 -24.86
N GLU A 638 6.12 -7.54 -25.66
CA GLU A 638 6.08 -7.21 -27.09
C GLU A 638 5.07 -8.07 -27.85
N GLU A 639 5.00 -9.36 -27.54
CA GLU A 639 4.02 -10.29 -28.08
C GLU A 639 2.60 -9.87 -27.69
N ALA A 640 2.38 -9.57 -26.38
CA ALA A 640 1.08 -9.14 -25.88
C ALA A 640 0.59 -7.80 -26.49
N GLU A 641 1.51 -6.91 -26.92
CA GLU A 641 1.11 -5.66 -27.57
C GLU A 641 0.76 -5.87 -29.06
N ASN A 642 1.40 -6.81 -29.73
CA ASN A 642 1.10 -7.14 -31.13
C ASN A 642 -0.25 -7.86 -31.28
N ASP A 643 -0.73 -8.52 -30.20
CA ASP A 643 -2.02 -9.23 -30.18
C ASP A 643 -3.21 -8.32 -29.83
N LYS A 644 -2.97 -7.06 -29.47
CA LYS A 644 -3.99 -6.05 -29.09
C LYS A 644 -4.33 -5.09 -30.23
#